data_5709d818bc7af3f8cb52ab8b98bff081
#
_entry.id   5709d818bc7af3f8cb52ab8b98bff081
#
_cell.length_a   1.000
_cell.length_b   1.000
_cell.length_c   1.000
_cell.angle_alpha   90.00
_cell.angle_beta   90.00
_cell.angle_gamma   90.00
#
_symmetry.space_group_name_H-M   'P 1'
#
loop_
_entity.id
_entity.type
_entity.pdbx_description
1 polymer ?
#
loop_
_entity_poly.entity_id
_entity_poly.type
_entity_poly.pdbx_seq_one_letter_code
_entity_poly.pdbx_strand_id
1 'polypeptide(L)'
;MQNKYRSKWFWVAIIFSVVFLVGACQLFSPSPATPTPTDTLIVSDTLESATIPPPQETPIIEPTLNPLPVAIPTSRMPVFAQYQESPVEVVPVMYQEPVAADLSNVRNPFVLSDLHLQNLASNGFVVVPGTEKEFFTLYEKARYDNLPVFVTSDSLLHVYHLLFDKVLRTSEVQYFIPLLRDLNKSVLAECDRQYQALQSTSWEDPARRTVAFVSVASKLLDPSVQIPAYAEDLVQAELAHIEAADGIFPSPLFPGLEFGEDYTQYIPRGHYTRSEELKAYFKSMMWYGRMTFRLKTRDPEVGRAETRSGLLLVKAVVNSQVNGKPALDAWMDLYSPTVFFVGRSDDLTLVQYQDVMESIYGSDAAVTSLVDETKLDEFIQLADQLPPPKILGMVIMDTDNVEETTKGMRFMGQRFVPDAYIFRQLIYRNVGTSDNRRGLPKGLDIPAAMGSDRAYQLLDQMGETRYENYDQQMEKMRTWTASLTTADWTETLYNTWLYTFHPLLEVPGDGYPAFMLSPAWLDKQLNTVLGSWAELKHDTILYAKQVYAELGAGPPPPPPLPPKGYVEPVPVFYARLAALTAMTRNGLMSRGLLNELDQQSLIMLENLANDLQTIAEKELSGEPLSEDEYTLIRFYGGDLENLTMAAADTDVEEPNAPRYMEEEPQAAVIADVATDPSPPAMVLEEAVGRINPIYVVVPIVEADGSTYLQVNKGGVFSYYEFPWPIDDRLTDEKWRGMLDSDQAPSLPGWTNSFLVSASEYDDLSRAIFDFQRSLTSAYWYQSGDYLPEAGSELDQVKSQIQTWLSEKRYLGHQLIASLTRSFDLQSDSLAVVTVRETWQDKLYTYQGDYPNYDEGPQAERGPYDLDATYTLKRLDGGAGFGWQVSNVVYANQPPEW
;
A
#
# COMPACT_ATOMS: atom_id res chain seq x y z
N MET A 1 8.48 -2.91 -57.53
CA MET A 1 7.97 -1.73 -58.24
C MET A 1 7.69 -0.70 -57.13
N GLN A 2 8.56 0.26 -56.88
CA GLN A 2 8.57 1.60 -57.46
C GLN A 2 7.27 2.31 -57.15
N ASN A 3 7.20 3.45 -56.49
CA ASN A 3 8.07 4.64 -56.31
C ASN A 3 7.46 5.47 -55.19
N LYS A 4 8.24 6.01 -54.18
CA LYS A 4 8.94 7.33 -54.25
C LYS A 4 8.05 8.52 -54.61
N TYR A 5 7.97 9.48 -53.67
CA TYR A 5 8.40 10.91 -53.73
C TYR A 5 7.75 11.64 -52.55
N ARG A 6 8.52 12.23 -51.61
CA ARG A 6 9.09 13.61 -51.60
C ARG A 6 7.99 14.67 -51.59
N SER A 7 7.96 15.67 -50.74
CA SER A 7 9.01 16.60 -50.32
C SER A 7 8.37 17.63 -49.36
N LYS A 8 9.01 17.97 -48.24
CA LYS A 8 9.78 19.21 -48.06
C LYS A 8 9.00 20.54 -47.85
N TRP A 9 9.37 21.17 -46.76
CA TRP A 9 9.52 22.63 -46.49
C TRP A 9 8.25 23.41 -46.19
N PHE A 10 8.14 23.97 -44.93
CA PHE A 10 8.25 25.42 -44.76
C PHE A 10 8.74 25.76 -43.38
N TRP A 11 9.96 26.24 -43.28
CA TRP A 11 10.48 27.09 -42.23
C TRP A 11 10.08 28.53 -42.59
N VAL A 12 9.51 29.29 -41.64
CA VAL A 12 9.71 30.73 -41.54
C VAL A 12 9.76 31.12 -40.09
N ALA A 13 10.93 31.57 -39.70
CA ALA A 13 11.23 32.28 -38.49
C ALA A 13 10.71 33.73 -38.58
N ILE A 14 10.25 34.28 -37.46
CA ILE A 14 10.29 35.70 -37.22
C ILE A 14 11.00 35.95 -35.90
N ILE A 15 12.24 36.40 -36.03
CA ILE A 15 13.06 37.13 -35.06
C ILE A 15 12.83 38.62 -35.28
N PHE A 16 13.04 39.43 -34.24
CA PHE A 16 13.07 40.91 -34.07
C PHE A 16 11.76 41.46 -33.42
N SER A 17 11.85 42.03 -32.24
CA SER A 17 12.63 43.23 -31.91
C SER A 17 12.99 43.30 -30.42
N VAL A 18 14.28 43.38 -30.20
CA VAL A 18 14.90 44.05 -29.05
C VAL A 18 15.03 45.49 -29.46
N VAL A 19 14.85 46.44 -28.53
CA VAL A 19 15.75 47.61 -28.34
C VAL A 19 15.12 48.68 -27.42
N PHE A 20 15.78 48.93 -26.33
CA PHE A 20 16.09 50.14 -25.56
C PHE A 20 14.98 50.99 -24.95
N LEU A 21 15.06 51.17 -23.63
CA LEU A 21 15.54 52.51 -23.14
C LEU A 21 16.10 52.38 -21.71
N VAL A 22 17.32 52.82 -21.61
CA VAL A 22 18.18 53.01 -20.43
C VAL A 22 17.88 54.41 -19.85
N GLY A 23 17.95 54.52 -18.51
CA GLY A 23 18.01 55.83 -17.84
C GLY A 23 17.70 55.67 -16.37
N ALA A 24 18.57 55.36 -15.51
CA ALA A 24 19.56 56.15 -14.77
C ALA A 24 18.97 57.09 -13.70
N CYS A 25 19.35 56.80 -12.49
CA CYS A 25 19.94 57.59 -11.39
C CYS A 25 19.47 56.98 -10.06
N GLN A 26 20.30 56.31 -9.33
CA GLN A 26 21.33 56.70 -8.35
C GLN A 26 20.85 57.43 -7.11
N LEU A 27 21.25 56.81 -6.00
CA LEU A 27 21.67 57.34 -4.71
C LEU A 27 20.64 57.55 -3.62
N PHE A 28 20.65 56.75 -2.58
CA PHE A 28 21.28 57.01 -1.28
C PHE A 28 20.94 55.88 -0.29
N SER A 29 21.92 55.15 0.15
CA SER A 29 21.99 54.52 1.46
C SER A 29 22.48 55.53 2.49
N PRO A 30 22.16 55.45 3.80
CA PRO A 30 23.04 54.71 4.69
C PRO A 30 22.32 53.89 5.80
N SER A 31 22.93 52.77 6.15
CA SER A 31 22.98 52.18 7.52
C SER A 31 24.11 52.89 8.29
N PRO A 32 24.34 52.79 9.57
CA PRO A 32 23.70 52.03 10.64
C PRO A 32 23.48 52.76 11.99
N ALA A 33 22.90 52.19 13.02
CA ALA A 33 23.33 52.31 14.42
C ALA A 33 22.47 51.48 15.39
N THR A 34 23.11 50.52 16.01
CA THR A 34 22.73 49.99 17.33
C THR A 34 22.96 51.03 18.41
N PRO A 35 22.18 51.06 19.51
CA PRO A 35 22.80 51.18 20.84
C PRO A 35 22.28 50.14 21.83
N THR A 36 23.21 49.69 22.65
CA THR A 36 23.16 48.88 23.85
C THR A 36 22.64 49.74 25.08
N PRO A 37 22.41 49.10 26.21
CA PRO A 37 21.32 49.43 27.13
C PRO A 37 21.71 50.44 28.23
N THR A 38 20.71 51.07 28.87
CA THR A 38 20.91 51.77 30.16
C THR A 38 19.76 51.53 31.11
N ASP A 39 20.15 51.38 32.35
CA ASP A 39 19.44 51.01 33.56
C ASP A 39 18.23 51.84 33.97
N THR A 40 17.32 51.17 34.66
CA THR A 40 16.59 51.43 35.90
C THR A 40 16.01 52.82 36.18
N LEU A 41 14.70 52.88 36.39
CA LEU A 41 14.10 53.52 37.55
C LEU A 41 12.68 52.98 37.81
N ILE A 42 12.54 52.49 39.06
CA ILE A 42 11.29 52.08 39.68
C ILE A 42 10.48 53.32 40.01
N VAL A 43 9.25 53.41 39.56
CA VAL A 43 8.24 54.28 40.23
C VAL A 43 6.98 53.45 40.44
N SER A 44 6.67 53.28 41.70
CA SER A 44 5.43 52.72 42.21
C SER A 44 4.36 53.83 42.18
N ASP A 45 3.25 53.56 41.45
CA ASP A 45 2.02 54.27 41.74
C ASP A 45 0.83 53.33 41.62
N THR A 46 0.18 53.17 42.77
CA THR A 46 -1.07 52.48 42.98
C THR A 46 -2.22 53.29 42.34
N LEU A 47 -2.91 52.65 41.36
CA LEU A 47 -4.23 53.07 40.94
C LEU A 47 -5.21 51.91 41.05
N GLU A 48 -6.30 52.17 41.72
CA GLU A 48 -7.41 51.28 42.05
C GLU A 48 -7.98 50.59 40.82
N SER A 49 -8.09 49.25 40.95
CA SER A 49 -8.74 48.35 39.98
C SER A 49 -10.27 48.55 40.04
N ALA A 50 -10.83 49.16 39.00
CA ALA A 50 -12.25 49.10 38.75
C ALA A 50 -12.56 47.71 38.19
N THR A 51 -13.21 46.84 38.98
CA THR A 51 -13.75 45.55 38.58
C THR A 51 -14.85 45.75 37.53
N ILE A 52 -14.56 45.36 36.26
CA ILE A 52 -15.58 45.09 35.26
C ILE A 52 -16.19 43.71 35.58
N PRO A 53 -17.51 43.60 35.76
CA PRO A 53 -18.14 42.31 35.99
C PRO A 53 -17.94 41.40 34.74
N PRO A 54 -17.74 40.09 34.89
CA PRO A 54 -17.61 39.17 33.77
C PRO A 54 -18.89 39.20 32.93
N PRO A 55 -18.78 38.99 31.60
CA PRO A 55 -19.95 38.82 30.78
C PRO A 55 -20.78 37.66 31.31
N GLN A 56 -22.07 37.86 31.49
CA GLN A 56 -23.01 36.80 31.77
C GLN A 56 -22.95 35.80 30.58
N GLU A 57 -22.46 34.61 30.85
CA GLU A 57 -22.66 33.50 29.94
C GLU A 57 -24.15 33.27 29.74
N THR A 58 -24.62 33.53 28.54
CA THR A 58 -25.91 33.06 28.10
C THR A 58 -25.82 31.55 28.10
N PRO A 59 -26.71 30.81 28.76
CA PRO A 59 -26.66 29.34 28.73
C PRO A 59 -26.83 28.92 27.27
N ILE A 60 -25.81 28.30 26.72
CA ILE A 60 -25.92 27.52 25.48
C ILE A 60 -26.93 26.43 25.80
N ILE A 61 -28.14 26.59 25.30
CA ILE A 61 -29.12 25.50 25.27
C ILE A 61 -28.54 24.52 24.27
N GLU A 62 -27.82 23.52 24.77
CA GLU A 62 -27.56 22.32 23.97
C GLU A 62 -28.94 21.83 23.52
N PRO A 63 -29.18 21.67 22.19
CA PRO A 63 -30.38 21.02 21.76
C PRO A 63 -30.34 19.61 22.36
N THR A 64 -31.27 19.32 23.23
CA THR A 64 -31.56 17.94 23.69
C THR A 64 -31.94 17.17 22.43
N LEU A 65 -30.94 16.56 21.79
CA LEU A 65 -31.16 15.58 20.74
C LEU A 65 -31.94 14.44 21.36
N ASN A 66 -33.23 14.39 21.05
CA ASN A 66 -33.98 13.15 21.25
C ASN A 66 -33.21 12.06 20.53
N PRO A 67 -32.95 10.91 21.18
CA PRO A 67 -32.26 9.80 20.52
C PRO A 67 -33.04 9.44 19.26
N LEU A 68 -32.38 9.56 18.11
CA LEU A 68 -32.92 9.16 16.82
C LEU A 68 -33.30 7.69 16.86
N PRO A 69 -34.53 7.31 16.46
CA PRO A 69 -35.02 5.94 16.60
C PRO A 69 -34.50 4.97 15.53
N VAL A 70 -33.60 5.38 14.64
CA VAL A 70 -33.22 4.51 13.51
C VAL A 70 -31.69 4.35 13.45
N ALA A 71 -31.16 3.59 14.42
CA ALA A 71 -30.00 2.76 14.12
C ALA A 71 -30.49 1.64 13.19
N ILE A 72 -29.74 1.33 12.10
CA ILE A 72 -29.97 0.06 11.38
C ILE A 72 -30.04 -1.01 12.47
N PRO A 73 -31.12 -1.82 12.56
CA PRO A 73 -31.13 -2.84 13.57
C PRO A 73 -29.89 -3.70 13.39
N THR A 74 -29.01 -3.75 14.38
CA THR A 74 -27.79 -4.58 14.37
C THR A 74 -28.12 -6.06 14.11
N SER A 75 -29.41 -6.45 14.31
CA SER A 75 -29.93 -7.76 13.97
C SER A 75 -30.00 -8.09 12.47
N ARG A 76 -29.91 -7.09 11.56
CA ARG A 76 -29.90 -7.33 10.10
C ARG A 76 -28.49 -7.45 9.52
N MET A 77 -27.45 -7.01 10.24
CA MET A 77 -26.06 -7.16 9.81
C MET A 77 -25.48 -8.42 10.44
N PRO A 78 -25.16 -9.44 9.65
CA PRO A 78 -24.55 -10.65 10.17
C PRO A 78 -23.14 -10.34 10.70
N VAL A 79 -22.80 -10.93 11.84
CA VAL A 79 -21.41 -10.96 12.33
C VAL A 79 -20.66 -12.01 11.51
N PHE A 80 -19.61 -11.61 10.81
CA PHE A 80 -18.81 -12.51 9.98
C PHE A 80 -17.84 -13.34 10.83
N ALA A 81 -16.99 -12.67 11.61
CA ALA A 81 -16.02 -13.30 12.50
C ALA A 81 -15.66 -12.34 13.62
N GLN A 82 -15.18 -12.88 14.74
CA GLN A 82 -14.61 -12.09 15.81
C GLN A 82 -13.09 -12.04 15.65
N TYR A 83 -12.52 -10.86 15.90
CA TYR A 83 -11.08 -10.67 15.99
C TYR A 83 -10.55 -11.27 17.29
N GLN A 84 -9.48 -12.06 17.22
CA GLN A 84 -8.81 -12.65 18.39
C GLN A 84 -7.30 -12.57 18.20
N GLU A 85 -6.63 -11.75 18.98
CA GLU A 85 -5.19 -11.55 18.99
C GLU A 85 -4.53 -12.45 20.03
N SER A 86 -3.42 -13.08 19.70
CA SER A 86 -2.57 -13.80 20.66
C SER A 86 -1.91 -12.80 21.60
N PRO A 87 -1.83 -13.08 22.91
CA PRO A 87 -1.14 -12.20 23.84
C PRO A 87 0.37 -12.20 23.56
N VAL A 88 0.99 -11.03 23.64
CA VAL A 88 2.44 -10.85 23.57
C VAL A 88 2.94 -10.48 24.98
N GLU A 89 3.78 -11.34 25.56
CA GLU A 89 4.34 -11.16 26.91
C GLU A 89 5.87 -11.24 26.84
N VAL A 90 6.52 -10.22 26.30
CA VAL A 90 7.98 -10.17 26.20
C VAL A 90 8.55 -8.94 26.89
N VAL A 91 9.65 -9.13 27.62
CA VAL A 91 10.44 -8.04 28.20
C VAL A 91 11.75 -7.96 27.45
N PRO A 92 11.96 -6.90 26.64
CA PRO A 92 13.20 -6.76 25.89
C PRO A 92 14.44 -6.74 26.81
N VAL A 93 15.48 -7.44 26.39
CA VAL A 93 16.76 -7.45 27.09
C VAL A 93 17.68 -6.36 26.53
N MET A 94 18.53 -5.79 27.38
CA MET A 94 19.54 -4.84 26.91
C MET A 94 20.71 -5.56 26.26
N TYR A 95 20.83 -5.46 24.95
CA TYR A 95 22.03 -5.90 24.24
C TYR A 95 23.18 -4.95 24.57
N GLN A 96 24.31 -5.53 25.05
CA GLN A 96 25.41 -4.73 25.64
C GLN A 96 26.44 -4.26 24.62
N GLU A 97 26.48 -4.81 23.42
CA GLU A 97 27.49 -4.46 22.43
C GLU A 97 26.97 -3.38 21.46
N PRO A 98 27.44 -2.13 21.56
CA PRO A 98 27.14 -1.12 20.57
C PRO A 98 27.85 -1.44 19.25
N VAL A 99 27.28 -1.04 18.14
CA VAL A 99 27.93 -1.08 16.82
C VAL A 99 29.16 -0.17 16.86
N ALA A 100 30.35 -0.71 16.56
CA ALA A 100 31.58 0.08 16.46
C ALA A 100 31.52 1.01 15.25
N ALA A 101 32.01 2.23 15.39
CA ALA A 101 31.99 3.22 14.29
C ALA A 101 32.73 2.77 13.01
N ASP A 102 33.69 1.85 13.16
CA ASP A 102 34.43 1.23 12.04
C ASP A 102 33.89 -0.17 11.69
N LEU A 103 32.76 -0.58 12.26
CA LEU A 103 32.12 -1.89 12.07
C LEU A 103 33.04 -3.09 12.42
N SER A 104 34.14 -2.86 13.18
CA SER A 104 35.15 -3.90 13.49
C SER A 104 34.60 -5.06 14.33
N ASN A 105 33.48 -4.87 15.02
CA ASN A 105 32.79 -5.88 15.82
C ASN A 105 31.56 -6.48 15.12
N VAL A 106 31.35 -6.20 13.81
CA VAL A 106 30.21 -6.67 13.04
C VAL A 106 30.67 -7.66 11.94
N ARG A 107 30.08 -8.83 11.91
CA ARG A 107 30.25 -9.80 10.81
C ARG A 107 29.41 -9.32 9.63
N ASN A 108 30.06 -8.90 8.55
CA ASN A 108 29.39 -8.41 7.35
C ASN A 108 29.78 -9.24 6.11
N PRO A 109 28.92 -10.14 5.61
CA PRO A 109 29.22 -10.91 4.40
C PRO A 109 28.94 -10.14 3.10
N PHE A 110 28.45 -8.89 3.18
CA PHE A 110 28.07 -8.09 2.01
C PHE A 110 29.14 -7.06 1.65
N VAL A 111 29.33 -6.84 0.35
CA VAL A 111 30.15 -5.72 -0.13
C VAL A 111 29.24 -4.49 -0.25
N LEU A 112 29.52 -3.48 0.55
CA LEU A 112 28.76 -2.24 0.65
C LEU A 112 29.70 -1.05 0.40
N SER A 113 29.20 0.02 -0.20
CA SER A 113 29.97 1.25 -0.39
C SER A 113 30.31 1.92 0.94
N ASP A 114 31.30 2.82 0.95
CA ASP A 114 31.67 3.58 2.14
C ASP A 114 30.48 4.37 2.71
N LEU A 115 29.60 4.88 1.84
CA LEU A 115 28.42 5.62 2.25
C LEU A 115 27.40 4.69 2.93
N HIS A 116 27.19 3.49 2.41
CA HIS A 116 26.34 2.46 3.02
C HIS A 116 26.91 2.01 4.37
N LEU A 117 28.23 1.78 4.45
CA LEU A 117 28.91 1.40 5.70
C LEU A 117 28.81 2.51 6.78
N GLN A 118 28.91 3.79 6.38
CA GLN A 118 28.70 4.92 7.31
C GLN A 118 27.27 4.94 7.86
N ASN A 119 26.27 4.74 7.00
CA ASN A 119 24.87 4.65 7.44
C ASN A 119 24.63 3.42 8.34
N LEU A 120 25.19 2.27 7.97
CA LEU A 120 25.13 1.04 8.76
C LEU A 120 25.75 1.24 10.16
N ALA A 121 26.88 1.94 10.25
CA ALA A 121 27.54 2.25 11.54
C ALA A 121 26.75 3.27 12.38
N SER A 122 26.11 4.26 11.75
CA SER A 122 25.40 5.34 12.46
C SER A 122 23.97 4.98 12.85
N ASN A 123 23.25 4.29 11.97
CA ASN A 123 21.82 3.95 12.17
C ASN A 123 21.59 2.49 12.57
N GLY A 124 22.61 1.63 12.45
CA GLY A 124 22.46 0.18 12.59
C GLY A 124 21.83 -0.50 11.37
N PHE A 125 21.45 0.24 10.35
CA PHE A 125 20.90 -0.27 9.09
C PHE A 125 21.07 0.72 7.94
N VAL A 126 20.87 0.23 6.72
CA VAL A 126 20.79 1.04 5.48
C VAL A 126 19.88 0.38 4.46
N VAL A 127 19.08 1.18 3.75
CA VAL A 127 18.28 0.76 2.60
C VAL A 127 18.93 1.25 1.32
N VAL A 128 18.93 0.42 0.29
CA VAL A 128 19.54 0.71 -1.02
C VAL A 128 18.45 0.61 -2.08
N PRO A 129 18.41 1.49 -3.10
CA PRO A 129 17.47 1.34 -4.20
C PRO A 129 17.57 -0.03 -4.87
N GLY A 130 16.43 -0.70 -5.02
CA GLY A 130 16.33 -2.05 -5.56
C GLY A 130 15.75 -2.11 -6.96
N THR A 131 15.93 -3.25 -7.61
CA THR A 131 15.36 -3.57 -8.93
C THR A 131 14.45 -4.80 -8.89
N GLU A 132 14.35 -5.45 -7.72
CA GLU A 132 13.51 -6.63 -7.58
C GLU A 132 12.03 -6.25 -7.71
N LYS A 133 11.30 -7.09 -8.44
CA LYS A 133 9.88 -6.87 -8.71
C LYS A 133 8.99 -7.42 -7.61
N GLU A 134 9.50 -8.44 -6.87
CA GLU A 134 8.79 -9.14 -5.81
C GLU A 134 9.67 -9.42 -4.60
N PHE A 135 9.04 -9.47 -3.41
CA PHE A 135 9.74 -9.76 -2.16
C PHE A 135 10.36 -11.14 -2.14
N PHE A 136 9.64 -12.19 -2.54
CA PHE A 136 10.15 -13.55 -2.50
C PHE A 136 11.44 -13.71 -3.33
N THR A 137 11.56 -13.00 -4.46
CA THR A 137 12.75 -13.04 -5.32
C THR A 137 14.01 -12.62 -4.56
N LEU A 138 13.90 -11.58 -3.72
CA LEU A 138 15.02 -11.09 -2.91
C LEU A 138 15.44 -12.14 -1.87
N TYR A 139 14.48 -12.75 -1.18
CA TYR A 139 14.73 -13.73 -0.13
C TYR A 139 15.25 -15.06 -0.69
N GLU A 140 14.70 -15.52 -1.82
CA GLU A 140 15.18 -16.73 -2.50
C GLU A 140 16.62 -16.54 -3.03
N LYS A 141 16.94 -15.37 -3.62
CA LYS A 141 18.32 -15.06 -3.98
C LYS A 141 19.25 -15.13 -2.76
N ALA A 142 18.87 -14.54 -1.63
CA ALA A 142 19.67 -14.62 -0.41
C ALA A 142 19.85 -16.06 0.07
N ARG A 143 18.82 -16.92 -0.01
CA ARG A 143 18.88 -18.34 0.32
C ARG A 143 19.84 -19.10 -0.60
N TYR A 144 19.71 -18.93 -1.92
CA TYR A 144 20.60 -19.57 -2.90
C TYR A 144 22.04 -19.10 -2.77
N ASP A 145 22.25 -17.85 -2.41
CA ASP A 145 23.57 -17.25 -2.19
C ASP A 145 24.15 -17.58 -0.81
N ASN A 146 23.42 -18.35 0.02
CA ASN A 146 23.76 -18.67 1.40
C ASN A 146 24.10 -17.45 2.26
N LEU A 147 23.29 -16.39 2.14
CA LEU A 147 23.41 -15.14 2.86
C LEU A 147 22.42 -15.05 4.01
N PRO A 148 22.76 -14.34 5.10
CA PRO A 148 21.86 -14.19 6.23
C PRO A 148 20.66 -13.31 5.89
N VAL A 149 19.47 -13.82 6.19
CA VAL A 149 18.17 -13.21 5.90
C VAL A 149 17.70 -12.35 7.07
N PHE A 150 17.11 -11.20 6.76
CA PHE A 150 16.34 -10.35 7.68
C PHE A 150 14.87 -10.32 7.22
N VAL A 151 13.99 -11.00 7.95
CA VAL A 151 12.55 -11.02 7.67
C VAL A 151 11.93 -9.68 8.10
N THR A 152 11.23 -9.01 7.17
CA THR A 152 10.62 -7.70 7.40
C THR A 152 9.11 -7.78 7.53
N SER A 153 8.52 -6.84 8.28
CA SER A 153 7.06 -6.63 8.33
C SER A 153 6.50 -6.26 6.96
N ASP A 154 7.26 -5.54 6.13
CA ASP A 154 6.91 -5.18 4.75
C ASP A 154 6.53 -6.40 3.90
N SER A 155 7.34 -7.43 3.93
CA SER A 155 7.15 -8.63 3.11
C SER A 155 5.90 -9.44 3.50
N LEU A 156 5.54 -9.45 4.79
CA LEU A 156 4.33 -10.12 5.27
C LEU A 156 3.07 -9.32 4.95
N LEU A 157 3.11 -8.00 5.10
CA LEU A 157 2.01 -7.12 4.70
C LEU A 157 1.70 -7.26 3.22
N HIS A 158 2.74 -7.30 2.39
CA HIS A 158 2.60 -7.53 0.95
C HIS A 158 1.88 -8.86 0.63
N VAL A 159 2.29 -9.95 1.27
CA VAL A 159 1.64 -11.25 1.03
C VAL A 159 0.17 -11.25 1.51
N TYR A 160 -0.14 -10.57 2.61
CA TYR A 160 -1.53 -10.39 3.02
C TYR A 160 -2.33 -9.62 1.97
N HIS A 161 -1.78 -8.53 1.40
CA HIS A 161 -2.36 -7.81 0.26
C HIS A 161 -2.72 -8.76 -0.90
N LEU A 162 -1.77 -9.59 -1.35
CA LEU A 162 -2.00 -10.51 -2.46
C LEU A 162 -3.15 -11.49 -2.20
N LEU A 163 -3.22 -12.04 -0.98
CA LEU A 163 -4.30 -12.95 -0.60
C LEU A 163 -5.64 -12.24 -0.41
N PHE A 164 -5.64 -11.02 0.14
CA PHE A 164 -6.84 -10.20 0.28
C PHE A 164 -7.44 -9.85 -1.09
N ASP A 165 -6.61 -9.38 -2.04
CA ASP A 165 -7.00 -9.14 -3.42
C ASP A 165 -7.60 -10.40 -4.06
N LYS A 166 -6.95 -11.55 -3.89
CA LYS A 166 -7.41 -12.84 -4.45
C LYS A 166 -8.81 -13.23 -3.95
N VAL A 167 -9.02 -13.22 -2.63
CA VAL A 167 -10.31 -13.67 -2.07
C VAL A 167 -11.45 -12.70 -2.39
N LEU A 168 -11.14 -11.42 -2.52
CA LEU A 168 -12.13 -10.41 -2.89
C LEU A 168 -12.55 -10.60 -4.37
N ARG A 169 -11.61 -10.71 -5.31
CA ARG A 169 -11.87 -11.01 -6.74
C ARG A 169 -12.67 -12.29 -6.92
N THR A 170 -12.26 -13.34 -6.24
CA THR A 170 -12.98 -14.62 -6.27
C THR A 170 -14.42 -14.44 -5.83
N SER A 171 -14.65 -13.68 -4.74
CA SER A 171 -15.99 -13.37 -4.25
C SER A 171 -16.81 -12.59 -5.28
N GLU A 172 -16.22 -11.64 -5.96
CA GLU A 172 -16.90 -10.83 -6.99
C GLU A 172 -17.30 -11.65 -8.21
N VAL A 173 -16.35 -12.36 -8.79
CA VAL A 173 -16.59 -13.12 -10.03
C VAL A 173 -17.58 -14.28 -9.77
N GLN A 174 -17.40 -15.01 -8.68
CA GLN A 174 -18.20 -16.22 -8.44
C GLN A 174 -19.57 -15.93 -7.80
N TYR A 175 -19.70 -14.85 -7.01
CA TYR A 175 -20.90 -14.61 -6.21
C TYR A 175 -21.55 -13.26 -6.51
N PHE A 176 -20.79 -12.15 -6.53
CA PHE A 176 -21.40 -10.81 -6.57
C PHE A 176 -21.91 -10.44 -7.97
N ILE A 177 -21.15 -10.74 -9.02
CA ILE A 177 -21.57 -10.42 -10.41
C ILE A 177 -22.85 -11.17 -10.82
N PRO A 178 -22.97 -12.50 -10.63
CA PRO A 178 -24.20 -13.23 -10.92
C PRO A 178 -25.38 -12.71 -10.10
N LEU A 179 -25.17 -12.45 -8.81
CA LEU A 179 -26.21 -11.95 -7.90
C LEU A 179 -26.71 -10.56 -8.31
N LEU A 180 -25.78 -9.64 -8.63
CA LEU A 180 -26.13 -8.29 -9.10
C LEU A 180 -26.90 -8.32 -10.43
N ARG A 181 -26.54 -9.21 -11.33
CA ARG A 181 -27.26 -9.42 -12.61
C ARG A 181 -28.70 -9.85 -12.38
N ASP A 182 -28.94 -10.81 -11.49
CA ASP A 182 -30.29 -11.30 -11.15
C ASP A 182 -31.10 -10.24 -10.39
N LEU A 183 -30.45 -9.50 -9.47
CA LEU A 183 -31.07 -8.39 -8.73
C LEU A 183 -31.51 -7.28 -9.69
N ASN A 184 -30.64 -6.82 -10.58
CA ASN A 184 -30.94 -5.80 -11.57
C ASN A 184 -32.13 -6.19 -12.45
N LYS A 185 -32.16 -7.42 -12.94
CA LYS A 185 -33.25 -7.94 -13.77
C LYS A 185 -34.59 -7.89 -13.06
N SER A 186 -34.63 -8.31 -11.81
CA SER A 186 -35.90 -8.33 -11.01
C SER A 186 -36.34 -6.92 -10.66
N VAL A 187 -35.42 -6.07 -10.19
CA VAL A 187 -35.71 -4.68 -9.81
C VAL A 187 -36.13 -3.85 -11.00
N LEU A 188 -35.50 -3.99 -12.17
CA LEU A 188 -35.86 -3.30 -13.41
C LEU A 188 -37.30 -3.63 -13.84
N ALA A 189 -37.66 -4.90 -13.79
CA ALA A 189 -39.04 -5.33 -14.11
C ALA A 189 -40.09 -4.74 -13.17
N GLU A 190 -39.78 -4.56 -11.89
CA GLU A 190 -40.64 -3.89 -10.94
C GLU A 190 -40.71 -2.40 -11.17
N CYS A 191 -39.55 -1.72 -11.44
CA CYS A 191 -39.53 -0.30 -11.79
C CYS A 191 -40.40 0.00 -13.03
N ASP A 192 -40.37 -0.85 -14.06
CA ASP A 192 -41.26 -0.72 -15.22
C ASP A 192 -42.71 -0.82 -14.82
N ARG A 193 -43.12 -1.78 -13.97
CA ARG A 193 -44.51 -1.89 -13.46
C ARG A 193 -44.91 -0.63 -12.67
N GLN A 194 -44.06 -0.08 -11.88
CA GLN A 194 -44.28 1.15 -11.13
C GLN A 194 -44.49 2.34 -12.06
N TYR A 195 -43.63 2.49 -13.08
CA TYR A 195 -43.82 3.51 -14.12
C TYR A 195 -45.17 3.42 -14.79
N GLN A 196 -45.61 2.22 -15.20
CA GLN A 196 -46.91 2.02 -15.81
C GLN A 196 -48.06 2.41 -14.86
N ALA A 197 -47.91 2.18 -13.57
CA ALA A 197 -48.92 2.51 -12.56
C ALA A 197 -48.99 4.02 -12.21
N LEU A 198 -47.91 4.76 -12.48
CA LEU A 198 -47.73 6.16 -12.10
C LEU A 198 -47.88 7.15 -13.27
N GLN A 199 -48.13 6.67 -14.48
CA GLN A 199 -48.42 7.52 -15.66
C GLN A 199 -49.48 8.56 -15.36
N SER A 200 -49.30 9.77 -15.87
CA SER A 200 -50.19 10.93 -15.67
C SER A 200 -50.28 11.43 -14.21
N THR A 201 -49.36 11.04 -13.35
CA THR A 201 -49.23 11.59 -11.98
C THR A 201 -47.97 12.50 -11.91
N SER A 202 -47.81 13.23 -10.82
CA SER A 202 -46.57 14.00 -10.53
C SER A 202 -45.34 13.12 -10.33
N TRP A 203 -45.49 11.81 -10.25
CA TRP A 203 -44.43 10.83 -10.05
C TRP A 203 -44.03 10.09 -11.36
N GLU A 204 -44.61 10.44 -12.50
CA GLU A 204 -44.29 9.82 -13.80
C GLU A 204 -42.83 10.03 -14.20
N ASP A 205 -42.26 11.26 -14.13
CA ASP A 205 -40.88 11.52 -14.46
C ASP A 205 -39.91 10.90 -13.43
N PRO A 206 -40.12 11.03 -12.10
CA PRO A 206 -39.34 10.26 -11.13
C PRO A 206 -39.34 8.74 -11.36
N ALA A 207 -40.47 8.15 -11.72
CA ALA A 207 -40.55 6.71 -12.05
C ALA A 207 -39.75 6.37 -13.33
N ARG A 208 -39.82 7.21 -14.36
CA ARG A 208 -39.02 7.08 -15.58
C ARG A 208 -37.53 7.14 -15.28
N ARG A 209 -37.07 8.07 -14.42
CA ARG A 209 -35.68 8.20 -13.98
C ARG A 209 -35.23 6.99 -13.16
N THR A 210 -36.08 6.42 -12.32
CA THR A 210 -35.79 5.20 -11.57
C THR A 210 -35.58 4.00 -12.51
N VAL A 211 -36.41 3.85 -13.55
CA VAL A 211 -36.21 2.84 -14.61
C VAL A 211 -34.86 3.09 -15.31
N ALA A 212 -34.58 4.33 -15.69
CA ALA A 212 -33.32 4.68 -16.36
C ALA A 212 -32.11 4.39 -15.48
N PHE A 213 -32.15 4.71 -14.17
CA PHE A 213 -31.08 4.46 -13.20
C PHE A 213 -30.69 2.97 -13.14
N VAL A 214 -31.67 2.09 -12.96
CA VAL A 214 -31.44 0.63 -12.94
C VAL A 214 -31.02 0.11 -14.31
N SER A 215 -31.54 0.70 -15.40
CA SER A 215 -31.20 0.34 -16.77
C SER A 215 -29.73 0.65 -17.10
N VAL A 216 -29.20 1.80 -16.65
CA VAL A 216 -27.77 2.16 -16.81
C VAL A 216 -26.89 1.09 -16.17
N ALA A 217 -27.09 0.79 -14.88
CA ALA A 217 -26.32 -0.25 -14.19
C ALA A 217 -26.44 -1.62 -14.87
N SER A 218 -27.65 -1.97 -15.32
CA SER A 218 -27.90 -3.25 -16.00
C SER A 218 -27.17 -3.34 -17.35
N LYS A 219 -27.15 -2.24 -18.13
CA LYS A 219 -26.45 -2.15 -19.42
C LYS A 219 -24.93 -2.17 -19.27
N LEU A 220 -24.40 -1.52 -18.22
CA LEU A 220 -22.98 -1.54 -17.91
C LEU A 220 -22.52 -2.98 -17.56
N LEU A 221 -23.35 -3.73 -16.83
CA LEU A 221 -23.06 -5.10 -16.43
C LEU A 221 -23.33 -6.13 -17.54
N ASP A 222 -24.37 -5.91 -18.35
CA ASP A 222 -24.77 -6.77 -19.47
C ASP A 222 -25.35 -5.92 -20.62
N PRO A 223 -24.57 -5.65 -21.67
CA PRO A 223 -25.05 -4.86 -22.82
C PRO A 223 -26.24 -5.45 -23.55
N SER A 224 -26.59 -6.72 -23.33
CA SER A 224 -27.73 -7.38 -24.00
C SER A 224 -29.09 -7.04 -23.37
N VAL A 225 -29.13 -6.46 -22.17
CA VAL A 225 -30.38 -6.10 -21.46
C VAL A 225 -31.24 -5.17 -22.31
N GLN A 226 -32.54 -5.49 -22.39
CA GLN A 226 -33.50 -4.64 -23.10
C GLN A 226 -33.99 -3.53 -22.19
N ILE A 227 -33.96 -2.29 -22.70
CA ILE A 227 -34.42 -1.09 -21.98
C ILE A 227 -35.81 -0.73 -22.46
N PRO A 228 -36.72 -0.31 -21.56
CA PRO A 228 -38.00 0.26 -21.99
C PRO A 228 -37.81 1.51 -22.86
N ALA A 229 -38.47 1.57 -24.03
CA ALA A 229 -38.27 2.63 -25.03
C ALA A 229 -38.49 4.07 -24.50
N TYR A 230 -39.34 4.22 -23.49
CA TYR A 230 -39.59 5.54 -22.87
C TYR A 230 -38.43 6.05 -21.98
N ALA A 231 -37.47 5.20 -21.60
CA ALA A 231 -36.30 5.56 -20.82
C ALA A 231 -35.00 5.59 -21.64
N GLU A 232 -35.05 5.14 -22.90
CA GLU A 232 -33.87 4.88 -23.72
C GLU A 232 -33.00 6.13 -23.95
N ASP A 233 -33.59 7.27 -24.16
CA ASP A 233 -32.91 8.55 -24.38
C ASP A 233 -32.05 8.97 -23.16
N LEU A 234 -32.58 8.85 -21.94
CA LEU A 234 -31.84 9.13 -20.72
C LEU A 234 -30.70 8.14 -20.52
N VAL A 235 -30.96 6.85 -20.73
CA VAL A 235 -29.97 5.78 -20.54
C VAL A 235 -28.81 5.94 -21.53
N GLN A 236 -29.10 6.16 -22.81
CA GLN A 236 -28.06 6.33 -23.82
C GLN A 236 -27.21 7.58 -23.59
N ALA A 237 -27.82 8.68 -23.16
CA ALA A 237 -27.12 9.93 -22.86
C ALA A 237 -26.15 9.74 -21.68
N GLU A 238 -26.55 9.00 -20.62
CA GLU A 238 -25.69 8.73 -19.46
C GLU A 238 -24.56 7.76 -19.80
N LEU A 239 -24.89 6.68 -20.53
CA LEU A 239 -23.88 5.68 -20.97
C LEU A 239 -22.81 6.33 -21.86
N ALA A 240 -23.15 7.31 -22.67
CA ALA A 240 -22.19 8.01 -23.52
C ALA A 240 -21.13 8.77 -22.70
N HIS A 241 -21.51 9.40 -21.59
CA HIS A 241 -20.55 10.05 -20.68
C HIS A 241 -19.68 9.01 -19.93
N ILE A 242 -20.30 7.92 -19.44
CA ILE A 242 -19.57 6.85 -18.74
C ILE A 242 -18.56 6.18 -19.67
N GLU A 243 -18.90 6.01 -20.94
CA GLU A 243 -17.98 5.39 -21.90
C GLU A 243 -16.86 6.35 -22.34
N ALA A 244 -17.15 7.65 -22.49
CA ALA A 244 -16.15 8.66 -22.81
C ALA A 244 -15.14 8.83 -21.66
N ALA A 245 -15.61 8.83 -20.41
CA ALA A 245 -14.82 8.92 -19.17
C ALA A 245 -13.77 10.05 -19.19
N ASP A 246 -14.11 11.22 -19.81
CA ASP A 246 -13.15 12.26 -20.20
C ASP A 246 -13.25 13.57 -19.40
N GLY A 247 -13.95 13.57 -18.26
CA GLY A 247 -14.03 14.76 -17.40
C GLY A 247 -15.26 14.84 -16.52
N ILE A 248 -15.52 16.06 -16.03
CA ILE A 248 -16.68 16.38 -15.18
C ILE A 248 -17.76 17.02 -16.04
N PHE A 249 -18.92 16.37 -16.14
CA PHE A 249 -20.06 16.81 -16.98
C PHE A 249 -21.40 16.70 -16.24
N PRO A 250 -22.41 17.53 -16.63
CA PRO A 250 -23.76 17.40 -16.07
C PRO A 250 -24.36 16.02 -16.37
N SER A 251 -24.89 15.34 -15.33
CA SER A 251 -25.57 14.06 -15.53
C SER A 251 -26.97 14.24 -16.11
N PRO A 252 -27.31 13.56 -17.21
CA PRO A 252 -28.69 13.54 -17.76
C PRO A 252 -29.73 13.00 -16.76
N LEU A 253 -29.37 12.03 -15.93
CA LEU A 253 -30.27 11.45 -14.94
C LEU A 253 -30.38 12.28 -13.66
N PHE A 254 -29.32 12.96 -13.24
CA PHE A 254 -29.26 13.73 -11.99
C PHE A 254 -29.00 15.23 -12.26
N PRO A 255 -29.99 15.95 -12.80
CA PRO A 255 -29.82 17.37 -13.18
C PRO A 255 -29.56 18.29 -11.98
N GLY A 256 -29.76 17.80 -10.77
CA GLY A 256 -29.43 18.51 -9.55
C GLY A 256 -27.94 18.47 -9.20
N LEU A 257 -27.10 17.69 -9.86
CA LEU A 257 -25.64 17.73 -9.74
C LEU A 257 -25.11 18.95 -10.48
N GLU A 258 -25.17 20.12 -9.84
CA GLU A 258 -24.90 21.40 -10.47
C GLU A 258 -23.50 21.54 -11.05
N PHE A 259 -22.53 20.85 -10.48
CA PHE A 259 -21.13 20.83 -10.93
C PHE A 259 -20.79 19.60 -11.76
N GLY A 260 -21.78 18.74 -12.00
CA GLY A 260 -21.65 17.53 -12.79
C GLY A 260 -21.13 16.33 -11.99
N GLU A 261 -21.06 15.20 -12.67
CA GLU A 261 -20.42 13.96 -12.23
C GLU A 261 -19.00 13.88 -12.81
N ASP A 262 -18.06 13.40 -12.01
CA ASP A 262 -16.70 13.10 -12.45
C ASP A 262 -16.66 11.72 -13.13
N TYR A 263 -16.83 11.71 -14.47
CA TYR A 263 -16.86 10.48 -15.26
C TYR A 263 -15.50 9.82 -15.39
N THR A 264 -14.38 10.49 -15.04
CA THR A 264 -13.05 9.86 -14.98
C THR A 264 -13.00 8.74 -13.93
N GLN A 265 -13.90 8.76 -12.94
CA GLN A 265 -14.04 7.71 -11.94
C GLN A 265 -14.50 6.36 -12.53
N TYR A 266 -15.11 6.34 -13.72
CA TYR A 266 -15.57 5.12 -14.37
C TYR A 266 -14.49 4.43 -15.21
N ILE A 267 -13.26 4.96 -15.24
CA ILE A 267 -12.09 4.29 -15.83
C ILE A 267 -11.75 3.08 -14.97
N PRO A 268 -11.88 1.84 -15.46
CA PRO A 268 -11.49 0.66 -14.71
C PRO A 268 -9.99 0.70 -14.43
N ARG A 269 -9.61 0.51 -13.19
CA ARG A 269 -8.24 0.48 -12.73
C ARG A 269 -8.12 -0.54 -11.61
N GLY A 270 -6.93 -0.77 -11.12
CA GLY A 270 -6.78 -1.86 -10.22
C GLY A 270 -7.18 -3.21 -10.87
N HIS A 271 -7.50 -4.28 -10.14
CA HIS A 271 -7.79 -5.61 -10.72
C HIS A 271 -9.02 -5.67 -11.65
N TYR A 272 -9.82 -4.61 -11.74
CA TYR A 272 -10.90 -4.57 -12.72
C TYR A 272 -10.43 -4.41 -14.16
N THR A 273 -9.14 -4.15 -14.41
CA THR A 273 -8.57 -4.21 -15.76
C THR A 273 -8.46 -5.65 -16.29
N ARG A 274 -8.51 -6.65 -15.43
CA ARG A 274 -8.21 -8.07 -15.70
C ARG A 274 -9.13 -8.78 -16.66
N SER A 275 -10.40 -8.45 -16.68
CA SER A 275 -11.37 -9.07 -17.59
C SER A 275 -12.48 -8.10 -17.95
N GLU A 276 -13.14 -8.36 -19.11
CA GLU A 276 -14.29 -7.55 -19.53
C GLU A 276 -15.46 -7.67 -18.53
N GLU A 277 -15.61 -8.80 -17.85
CA GLU A 277 -16.63 -9.00 -16.83
C GLU A 277 -16.35 -8.13 -15.58
N LEU A 278 -15.10 -8.06 -15.13
CA LEU A 278 -14.70 -7.19 -14.02
C LEU A 278 -14.81 -5.70 -14.40
N LYS A 279 -14.43 -5.31 -15.63
CA LYS A 279 -14.63 -3.93 -16.12
C LYS A 279 -16.10 -3.53 -16.11
N ALA A 280 -16.98 -4.43 -16.54
CA ALA A 280 -18.42 -4.24 -16.55
C ALA A 280 -18.97 -4.09 -15.11
N TYR A 281 -18.54 -4.95 -14.21
CA TYR A 281 -18.90 -4.90 -12.80
C TYR A 281 -18.43 -3.59 -12.14
N PHE A 282 -17.19 -3.20 -12.37
CA PHE A 282 -16.64 -1.92 -11.90
C PHE A 282 -17.54 -0.74 -12.28
N LYS A 283 -17.81 -0.57 -13.57
CA LYS A 283 -18.65 0.53 -14.08
C LYS A 283 -20.04 0.50 -13.47
N SER A 284 -20.67 -0.69 -13.35
CA SER A 284 -21.99 -0.87 -12.76
C SER A 284 -22.01 -0.53 -11.27
N MET A 285 -21.04 -1.01 -10.48
CA MET A 285 -20.92 -0.72 -9.06
C MET A 285 -20.53 0.72 -8.79
N MET A 286 -19.65 1.31 -9.61
CA MET A 286 -19.31 2.73 -9.53
C MET A 286 -20.53 3.60 -9.73
N TRP A 287 -21.40 3.27 -10.69
CA TRP A 287 -22.68 3.95 -10.91
C TRP A 287 -23.57 3.87 -9.65
N TYR A 288 -23.76 2.69 -9.08
CA TYR A 288 -24.55 2.51 -7.88
C TYR A 288 -23.94 3.15 -6.62
N GLY A 289 -22.63 3.26 -6.58
CA GLY A 289 -21.88 3.81 -5.44
C GLY A 289 -21.78 5.33 -5.44
N ARG A 290 -21.79 5.97 -6.62
CA ARG A 290 -21.58 7.41 -6.73
C ARG A 290 -22.88 8.22 -6.81
N MET A 291 -23.92 7.70 -7.48
CA MET A 291 -25.16 8.45 -7.69
C MET A 291 -26.01 8.48 -6.44
N THR A 292 -26.32 9.70 -5.96
CA THR A 292 -27.07 9.98 -4.74
C THR A 292 -28.47 10.48 -5.07
N PHE A 293 -29.51 9.86 -4.52
CA PHE A 293 -30.87 10.41 -4.46
C PHE A 293 -30.95 11.37 -3.27
N ARG A 294 -30.69 12.66 -3.55
CA ARG A 294 -30.54 13.66 -2.48
C ARG A 294 -31.89 14.09 -1.90
N LEU A 295 -31.89 14.33 -0.61
CA LEU A 295 -33.06 14.84 0.11
C LEU A 295 -33.34 16.30 -0.19
N LYS A 296 -32.26 17.09 -0.33
CA LYS A 296 -32.29 18.52 -0.57
C LYS A 296 -31.34 18.91 -1.67
N THR A 297 -31.72 19.87 -2.47
CA THR A 297 -30.92 20.51 -3.51
C THR A 297 -31.22 22.00 -3.49
N ARG A 298 -30.44 22.85 -4.21
CA ARG A 298 -30.72 24.29 -4.32
C ARG A 298 -32.11 24.56 -4.87
N ASP A 299 -32.56 23.78 -5.84
CA ASP A 299 -33.95 23.77 -6.29
C ASP A 299 -34.71 22.70 -5.50
N PRO A 300 -35.58 23.04 -4.56
CA PRO A 300 -36.30 22.09 -3.73
C PRO A 300 -37.10 21.06 -4.53
N GLU A 301 -37.61 21.40 -5.72
CA GLU A 301 -38.39 20.44 -6.53
C GLU A 301 -37.50 19.37 -7.13
N VAL A 302 -36.26 19.67 -7.44
CA VAL A 302 -35.28 18.65 -7.89
C VAL A 302 -34.98 17.67 -6.75
N GLY A 303 -34.71 18.14 -5.53
CA GLY A 303 -34.51 17.27 -4.37
C GLY A 303 -35.73 16.40 -4.06
N ARG A 304 -36.94 16.95 -4.18
CA ARG A 304 -38.18 16.19 -4.08
C ARG A 304 -38.32 15.11 -5.15
N ALA A 305 -37.96 15.43 -6.40
CA ALA A 305 -37.98 14.45 -7.49
C ALA A 305 -36.96 13.33 -7.29
N GLU A 306 -35.74 13.66 -6.84
CA GLU A 306 -34.72 12.65 -6.49
C GLU A 306 -35.19 11.78 -5.30
N THR A 307 -35.80 12.37 -4.26
CA THR A 307 -36.39 11.62 -3.14
C THR A 307 -37.50 10.67 -3.61
N ARG A 308 -38.40 11.12 -4.52
CA ARG A 308 -39.45 10.26 -5.12
C ARG A 308 -38.81 9.08 -5.85
N SER A 309 -37.77 9.32 -6.66
CA SER A 309 -37.03 8.24 -7.35
C SER A 309 -36.40 7.25 -6.37
N GLY A 310 -35.79 7.73 -5.27
CA GLY A 310 -35.24 6.91 -4.21
C GLY A 310 -36.29 6.03 -3.53
N LEU A 311 -37.46 6.58 -3.19
CA LEU A 311 -38.61 5.82 -2.62
C LEU A 311 -39.12 4.74 -3.58
N LEU A 312 -39.22 5.05 -4.88
CA LEU A 312 -39.62 4.09 -5.91
C LEU A 312 -38.61 2.95 -6.02
N LEU A 313 -37.32 3.24 -5.98
CA LEU A 313 -36.25 2.23 -6.01
C LEU A 313 -36.32 1.31 -4.80
N VAL A 314 -36.48 1.87 -3.59
CA VAL A 314 -36.68 1.09 -2.36
C VAL A 314 -37.93 0.18 -2.50
N LYS A 315 -39.06 0.74 -2.94
CA LYS A 315 -40.30 -0.02 -3.13
C LYS A 315 -40.16 -1.11 -4.20
N ALA A 316 -39.36 -0.85 -5.25
CA ALA A 316 -39.06 -1.85 -6.27
C ALA A 316 -38.27 -3.04 -5.69
N VAL A 317 -37.26 -2.79 -4.87
CA VAL A 317 -36.51 -3.87 -4.19
C VAL A 317 -37.41 -4.65 -3.22
N VAL A 318 -38.19 -3.96 -2.40
CA VAL A 318 -39.07 -4.61 -1.42
C VAL A 318 -40.11 -5.50 -2.10
N ASN A 319 -40.61 -5.10 -3.27
CA ASN A 319 -41.66 -5.85 -4.01
C ASN A 319 -41.08 -6.96 -4.91
N SER A 320 -39.79 -6.99 -5.12
CA SER A 320 -39.12 -7.94 -6.03
C SER A 320 -38.67 -9.22 -5.33
N GLN A 321 -38.46 -10.26 -6.13
CA GLN A 321 -37.85 -11.52 -5.68
C GLN A 321 -36.69 -11.91 -6.62
N VAL A 322 -35.61 -12.44 -6.06
CA VAL A 322 -34.46 -12.99 -6.74
C VAL A 322 -34.32 -14.46 -6.36
N ASN A 323 -34.41 -15.35 -7.34
CA ASN A 323 -34.30 -16.80 -7.12
C ASN A 323 -35.20 -17.34 -6.00
N GLY A 324 -36.43 -16.78 -5.87
CA GLY A 324 -37.41 -17.20 -4.86
C GLY A 324 -37.21 -16.62 -3.46
N LYS A 325 -36.21 -15.74 -3.26
CA LYS A 325 -35.99 -14.96 -2.02
C LYS A 325 -36.42 -13.51 -2.22
N PRO A 326 -36.79 -12.77 -1.15
CA PRO A 326 -36.94 -11.31 -1.27
C PRO A 326 -35.71 -10.66 -1.89
N ALA A 327 -35.92 -9.70 -2.79
CA ALA A 327 -34.76 -9.02 -3.42
C ALA A 327 -33.94 -8.18 -2.41
N LEU A 328 -34.56 -7.77 -1.30
CA LEU A 328 -33.85 -7.13 -0.20
C LEU A 328 -32.81 -8.07 0.44
N ASP A 329 -33.14 -9.36 0.60
CA ASP A 329 -32.19 -10.35 1.11
C ASP A 329 -31.02 -10.55 0.10
N ALA A 330 -31.32 -10.58 -1.20
CA ALA A 330 -30.30 -10.65 -2.25
C ALA A 330 -29.40 -9.40 -2.25
N TRP A 331 -29.97 -8.21 -2.02
CA TRP A 331 -29.19 -6.97 -1.85
C TRP A 331 -28.31 -7.05 -0.59
N MET A 332 -28.82 -7.61 0.53
CA MET A 332 -28.04 -7.82 1.75
C MET A 332 -26.92 -8.86 1.55
N ASP A 333 -27.17 -9.91 0.75
CA ASP A 333 -26.14 -10.92 0.42
C ASP A 333 -24.98 -10.33 -0.42
N LEU A 334 -25.22 -9.21 -1.13
CA LEU A 334 -24.19 -8.43 -1.80
C LEU A 334 -23.59 -7.37 -0.87
N TYR A 335 -24.40 -6.62 -0.11
CA TYR A 335 -23.98 -5.50 0.71
C TYR A 335 -23.15 -5.93 1.94
N SER A 336 -23.60 -6.96 2.67
CA SER A 336 -22.96 -7.36 3.93
C SER A 336 -21.51 -7.85 3.77
N PRO A 337 -21.17 -8.68 2.76
CA PRO A 337 -19.76 -9.04 2.55
C PRO A 337 -18.88 -7.83 2.24
N THR A 338 -19.35 -6.89 1.44
CA THR A 338 -18.58 -5.68 1.14
C THR A 338 -18.41 -4.74 2.34
N VAL A 339 -19.35 -4.79 3.31
CA VAL A 339 -19.16 -4.14 4.63
C VAL A 339 -18.06 -4.84 5.41
N PHE A 340 -18.00 -6.15 5.41
CA PHE A 340 -16.97 -6.91 6.11
C PHE A 340 -15.57 -6.64 5.52
N PHE A 341 -15.45 -6.56 4.19
CA PHE A 341 -14.21 -6.22 3.53
C PHE A 341 -13.75 -4.78 3.82
N VAL A 342 -14.63 -3.79 3.63
CA VAL A 342 -14.23 -2.38 3.57
C VAL A 342 -14.90 -1.52 4.65
N GLY A 343 -16.21 -1.63 4.86
CA GLY A 343 -16.92 -0.80 5.81
C GLY A 343 -18.37 -0.54 5.43
N ARG A 344 -19.09 0.14 6.33
CA ARG A 344 -20.47 0.55 6.10
C ARG A 344 -20.56 1.71 5.12
N SER A 345 -21.69 1.81 4.40
CA SER A 345 -21.98 3.00 3.60
C SER A 345 -21.89 4.28 4.44
N ASP A 346 -21.22 5.28 3.94
CA ASP A 346 -21.19 6.62 4.54
C ASP A 346 -22.48 7.41 4.25
N ASP A 347 -23.18 7.05 3.16
CA ASP A 347 -24.45 7.62 2.76
C ASP A 347 -25.63 6.84 3.34
N LEU A 348 -26.84 7.43 3.28
CA LEU A 348 -28.07 6.73 3.65
C LEU A 348 -28.26 5.50 2.76
N THR A 349 -28.69 4.41 3.38
CA THR A 349 -28.87 3.13 2.71
C THR A 349 -30.32 2.90 2.32
N LEU A 350 -30.54 1.93 1.44
CA LEU A 350 -31.85 1.40 1.08
C LEU A 350 -32.66 0.97 2.30
N VAL A 351 -32.01 0.36 3.32
CA VAL A 351 -32.69 -0.11 4.56
C VAL A 351 -33.22 1.06 5.39
N GLN A 352 -32.40 2.12 5.56
CA GLN A 352 -32.81 3.33 6.31
C GLN A 352 -34.00 4.03 5.61
N TYR A 353 -33.96 4.13 4.28
CA TYR A 353 -35.09 4.67 3.50
C TYR A 353 -36.33 3.80 3.63
N GLN A 354 -36.19 2.47 3.63
CA GLN A 354 -37.31 1.56 3.87
C GLN A 354 -37.92 1.78 5.25
N ASP A 355 -37.12 1.82 6.31
CA ASP A 355 -37.61 2.00 7.68
C ASP A 355 -38.44 3.30 7.83
N VAL A 356 -37.92 4.41 7.30
CA VAL A 356 -38.63 5.69 7.30
C VAL A 356 -39.89 5.64 6.42
N MET A 357 -39.81 5.03 5.22
CA MET A 357 -40.94 4.86 4.31
C MET A 357 -42.06 4.03 4.97
N GLU A 358 -41.72 2.92 5.58
CA GLU A 358 -42.70 2.05 6.25
C GLU A 358 -43.39 2.73 7.45
N SER A 359 -42.69 3.57 8.19
CA SER A 359 -43.22 4.34 9.32
C SER A 359 -44.32 5.33 8.91
N ILE A 360 -44.26 5.86 7.69
CA ILE A 360 -45.16 6.90 7.18
C ILE A 360 -46.24 6.34 6.29
N TYR A 361 -45.86 5.47 5.35
CA TYR A 361 -46.78 4.93 4.35
C TYR A 361 -47.39 3.58 4.75
N GLY A 362 -46.77 2.85 5.70
CA GLY A 362 -47.07 1.46 6.07
C GLY A 362 -46.34 0.45 5.18
N SER A 363 -46.07 -0.74 5.73
CA SER A 363 -45.30 -1.81 5.03
C SER A 363 -45.96 -2.28 3.73
N ASP A 364 -47.31 -2.37 3.71
CA ASP A 364 -48.08 -2.86 2.58
C ASP A 364 -48.57 -1.76 1.61
N ALA A 365 -47.98 -0.55 1.72
CA ALA A 365 -48.39 0.59 0.90
C ALA A 365 -48.30 0.26 -0.61
N ALA A 366 -49.40 0.50 -1.35
CA ALA A 366 -49.38 0.41 -2.79
C ALA A 366 -48.51 1.54 -3.40
N VAL A 367 -47.86 1.32 -4.54
CA VAL A 367 -47.04 2.34 -5.20
C VAL A 367 -47.81 3.63 -5.46
N THR A 368 -49.09 3.52 -5.81
CA THR A 368 -49.98 4.69 -6.04
C THR A 368 -50.31 5.48 -4.77
N SER A 369 -50.09 4.94 -3.58
CA SER A 369 -50.23 5.69 -2.33
C SER A 369 -49.04 6.54 -1.97
N LEU A 370 -47.88 6.35 -2.67
CA LEU A 370 -46.68 7.15 -2.48
C LEU A 370 -46.83 8.58 -3.04
N VAL A 371 -47.81 8.83 -3.91
CA VAL A 371 -48.05 10.14 -4.54
C VAL A 371 -48.63 11.19 -3.57
N ASP A 372 -48.81 10.88 -2.29
CA ASP A 372 -49.25 11.80 -1.24
C ASP A 372 -48.09 12.76 -0.89
N GLU A 373 -48.18 14.02 -1.34
CA GLU A 373 -47.16 15.03 -1.15
C GLU A 373 -46.97 15.40 0.33
N THR A 374 -48.01 15.30 1.19
CA THR A 374 -47.88 15.56 2.63
C THR A 374 -47.00 14.49 3.29
N LYS A 375 -47.17 13.24 2.89
CA LYS A 375 -46.36 12.13 3.37
C LYS A 375 -44.93 12.19 2.84
N LEU A 376 -44.73 12.70 1.63
CA LEU A 376 -43.40 12.96 1.10
C LEU A 376 -42.66 14.04 1.92
N ASP A 377 -43.37 15.11 2.34
CA ASP A 377 -42.79 16.12 3.22
C ASP A 377 -42.41 15.56 4.59
N GLU A 378 -43.28 14.70 5.16
CA GLU A 378 -42.96 14.00 6.40
C GLU A 378 -41.76 13.07 6.24
N PHE A 379 -41.64 12.37 5.09
CA PHE A 379 -40.50 11.52 4.78
C PHE A 379 -39.18 12.32 4.73
N ILE A 380 -39.17 13.40 3.97
CA ILE A 380 -38.00 14.27 3.84
C ILE A 380 -37.58 14.82 5.22
N GLN A 381 -38.55 15.25 6.02
CA GLN A 381 -38.31 15.77 7.37
C GLN A 381 -37.72 14.72 8.31
N LEU A 382 -38.19 13.48 8.28
CA LEU A 382 -37.63 12.40 9.12
C LEU A 382 -36.28 11.92 8.61
N ALA A 383 -36.13 11.72 7.30
CA ALA A 383 -34.86 11.30 6.70
C ALA A 383 -33.75 12.36 6.90
N ASP A 384 -34.11 13.64 6.95
CA ASP A 384 -33.18 14.74 7.24
C ASP A 384 -32.63 14.72 8.68
N GLN A 385 -33.26 13.99 9.59
CA GLN A 385 -32.77 13.79 10.95
C GLN A 385 -31.72 12.67 11.05
N LEU A 386 -31.57 11.84 10.00
CA LEU A 386 -30.52 10.83 9.92
C LEU A 386 -29.13 11.49 9.74
N PRO A 387 -28.04 10.83 10.13
CA PRO A 387 -26.69 11.40 10.00
C PRO A 387 -26.33 11.72 8.53
N PRO A 388 -25.65 12.84 8.25
CA PRO A 388 -25.08 13.11 6.94
C PRO A 388 -23.83 12.28 6.69
N PRO A 389 -23.37 12.15 5.42
CA PRO A 389 -22.10 11.53 5.11
C PRO A 389 -20.93 12.34 5.71
N LYS A 390 -19.90 11.64 6.17
CA LYS A 390 -18.70 12.23 6.78
C LYS A 390 -17.60 12.51 5.76
N ILE A 391 -17.61 11.79 4.65
CA ILE A 391 -16.66 11.91 3.56
C ILE A 391 -17.35 12.58 2.36
N LEU A 392 -16.68 13.52 1.73
CA LEU A 392 -17.22 14.23 0.59
C LEU A 392 -16.92 13.47 -0.70
N GLY A 393 -17.93 12.83 -1.28
CA GLY A 393 -17.80 12.02 -2.51
C GLY A 393 -18.35 12.70 -3.78
N MET A 394 -18.51 14.03 -3.79
CA MET A 394 -18.99 14.78 -4.97
C MET A 394 -18.40 16.20 -5.00
N VAL A 395 -18.45 16.83 -6.17
CA VAL A 395 -18.00 18.23 -6.34
C VAL A 395 -19.06 19.20 -5.79
N ILE A 396 -18.65 20.09 -4.90
CA ILE A 396 -19.48 21.15 -4.32
C ILE A 396 -18.71 22.48 -4.26
N MET A 397 -19.45 23.61 -4.16
CA MET A 397 -18.82 24.92 -3.95
C MET A 397 -18.55 25.18 -2.48
N ASP A 398 -17.56 26.05 -2.20
CA ASP A 398 -17.23 26.50 -0.84
C ASP A 398 -18.34 27.31 -0.14
N THR A 399 -19.33 27.79 -0.91
CA THR A 399 -20.54 28.46 -0.40
C THR A 399 -21.65 27.48 0.00
N ASP A 400 -21.55 26.20 -0.35
CA ASP A 400 -22.62 25.22 -0.10
C ASP A 400 -22.60 24.73 1.35
N ASN A 401 -23.80 24.45 1.86
CA ASN A 401 -23.93 23.66 3.07
C ASN A 401 -23.68 22.19 2.73
N VAL A 402 -22.52 21.68 3.14
CA VAL A 402 -22.06 20.31 2.82
C VAL A 402 -23.10 19.27 3.20
N GLU A 403 -23.61 19.34 4.43
CA GLU A 403 -24.55 18.34 4.97
C GLU A 403 -25.86 18.30 4.19
N GLU A 404 -26.42 19.48 3.88
CA GLU A 404 -27.68 19.56 3.12
C GLU A 404 -27.52 19.15 1.66
N THR A 405 -26.37 19.48 1.04
CA THR A 405 -26.13 19.22 -0.38
C THR A 405 -25.79 17.78 -0.67
N THR A 406 -25.16 17.08 0.26
CA THR A 406 -24.64 15.70 0.03
C THR A 406 -25.53 14.62 0.61
N LYS A 407 -26.44 14.94 1.56
CA LYS A 407 -27.28 13.95 2.21
C LYS A 407 -28.34 13.34 1.27
N GLY A 408 -28.30 12.04 1.15
CA GLY A 408 -29.27 11.28 0.33
C GLY A 408 -28.98 9.79 0.38
N MET A 409 -29.80 9.01 -0.32
CA MET A 409 -29.63 7.57 -0.43
C MET A 409 -28.77 7.22 -1.65
N ARG A 410 -27.85 6.27 -1.46
CA ARG A 410 -27.18 5.56 -2.56
C ARG A 410 -27.53 4.07 -2.54
N PHE A 411 -27.66 3.47 -3.72
CA PHE A 411 -28.05 2.05 -3.81
C PHE A 411 -26.97 1.13 -3.26
N MET A 412 -25.71 1.38 -3.62
CA MET A 412 -24.50 0.71 -3.08
C MET A 412 -23.50 1.80 -2.69
N GLY A 413 -23.84 2.63 -1.68
CA GLY A 413 -23.07 3.81 -1.29
C GLY A 413 -21.61 3.53 -1.00
N GLN A 414 -20.76 4.53 -1.29
CA GLN A 414 -19.33 4.49 -0.98
C GLN A 414 -19.10 4.29 0.52
N ARG A 415 -18.01 3.61 0.87
CA ARG A 415 -17.76 3.14 2.24
C ARG A 415 -17.10 4.22 3.08
N PHE A 416 -17.49 4.31 4.34
CA PHE A 416 -16.73 5.06 5.33
C PHE A 416 -15.45 4.30 5.66
N VAL A 417 -14.29 4.94 5.48
CA VAL A 417 -12.98 4.42 5.90
C VAL A 417 -12.22 5.49 6.69
N PRO A 418 -11.46 5.10 7.73
CA PRO A 418 -10.82 6.05 8.66
C PRO A 418 -9.86 7.03 7.98
N ASP A 419 -9.04 6.57 7.07
CA ASP A 419 -8.04 7.36 6.34
C ASP A 419 -8.68 8.42 5.43
N ALA A 420 -9.73 8.07 4.69
CA ALA A 420 -10.46 9.05 3.87
C ALA A 420 -11.17 10.12 4.75
N TYR A 421 -11.65 9.73 5.94
CA TYR A 421 -12.17 10.70 6.90
C TYR A 421 -11.08 11.61 7.46
N ILE A 422 -9.89 11.09 7.78
CA ILE A 422 -8.72 11.88 8.18
C ILE A 422 -8.38 12.89 7.08
N PHE A 423 -8.25 12.46 5.84
CA PHE A 423 -7.98 13.32 4.69
C PHE A 423 -9.03 14.42 4.55
N ARG A 424 -10.32 14.08 4.65
CA ARG A 424 -11.42 15.06 4.58
C ARG A 424 -11.31 16.15 5.65
N GLN A 425 -10.81 15.84 6.85
CA GLN A 425 -10.63 16.81 7.93
C GLN A 425 -9.38 17.68 7.73
N LEU A 426 -8.38 17.21 6.97
CA LEU A 426 -7.09 17.86 6.80
C LEU A 426 -6.91 18.59 5.46
N ILE A 427 -7.95 18.68 4.63
CA ILE A 427 -7.95 19.47 3.40
C ILE A 427 -8.91 20.65 3.48
N TYR A 428 -8.90 21.50 2.47
CA TYR A 428 -9.84 22.61 2.32
C TYR A 428 -11.29 22.06 2.26
N ARG A 429 -12.24 22.57 3.00
CA ARG A 429 -12.39 23.88 3.74
C ARG A 429 -11.90 23.84 5.21
N ASN A 430 -11.58 22.66 5.74
CA ASN A 430 -11.23 22.55 7.16
C ASN A 430 -9.83 23.13 7.42
N VAL A 431 -8.93 23.03 6.44
CA VAL A 431 -7.53 23.45 6.50
C VAL A 431 -7.20 24.37 5.32
N GLY A 432 -6.55 25.49 5.63
CA GLY A 432 -6.22 26.53 4.66
C GLY A 432 -7.33 27.58 4.50
N THR A 433 -7.08 28.54 3.63
CA THR A 433 -8.01 29.65 3.28
C THR A 433 -8.35 29.62 1.80
N SER A 434 -9.30 30.45 1.35
CA SER A 434 -9.60 30.62 -0.09
C SER A 434 -8.39 30.99 -0.93
N ASP A 435 -7.44 31.75 -0.34
CA ASP A 435 -6.25 32.25 -1.02
C ASP A 435 -5.03 31.31 -0.86
N ASN A 436 -5.06 30.42 0.11
CA ASN A 436 -4.02 29.42 0.40
C ASN A 436 -4.68 28.09 0.81
N ARG A 437 -5.25 27.39 -0.18
CA ARG A 437 -5.97 26.14 0.04
C ARG A 437 -5.01 24.96 0.14
N ARG A 438 -5.27 24.06 1.09
CA ARG A 438 -4.70 22.73 1.09
C ARG A 438 -5.62 21.80 0.28
N GLY A 439 -5.40 21.75 -1.05
CA GLY A 439 -6.28 21.03 -1.98
C GLY A 439 -6.11 19.50 -1.91
N LEU A 440 -4.88 19.03 -1.72
CA LEU A 440 -4.54 17.62 -1.55
C LEU A 440 -3.92 17.37 -0.17
N PRO A 441 -4.20 16.22 0.46
CA PRO A 441 -3.55 15.80 1.71
C PRO A 441 -2.15 15.25 1.43
N LYS A 442 -1.51 14.69 2.49
CA LYS A 442 -0.28 13.91 2.42
C LYS A 442 -0.52 12.53 3.03
N GLY A 443 0.09 11.47 2.47
CA GLY A 443 0.04 10.13 3.06
C GLY A 443 0.43 10.13 4.54
N LEU A 444 1.46 10.91 4.91
CA LEU A 444 1.89 11.10 6.29
C LEU A 444 0.82 11.66 7.24
N ASP A 445 -0.26 12.28 6.74
CA ASP A 445 -1.39 12.73 7.58
C ASP A 445 -2.04 11.55 8.33
N ILE A 446 -2.05 10.35 7.74
CA ILE A 446 -2.67 9.16 8.32
C ILE A 446 -1.90 8.69 9.55
N PRO A 447 -0.60 8.30 9.46
CA PRO A 447 0.14 7.90 10.65
C PRO A 447 0.28 9.02 11.67
N ALA A 448 0.34 10.30 11.26
CA ALA A 448 0.33 11.42 12.19
C ALA A 448 -0.99 11.48 12.99
N ALA A 449 -2.14 11.33 12.34
CA ALA A 449 -3.44 11.25 12.99
C ALA A 449 -3.58 10.00 13.88
N MET A 450 -2.94 8.87 13.51
CA MET A 450 -2.89 7.64 14.31
C MET A 450 -1.92 7.73 15.50
N GLY A 451 -1.28 8.87 15.73
CA GLY A 451 -0.47 9.15 16.93
C GLY A 451 1.04 9.21 16.70
N SER A 452 1.54 9.01 15.48
CA SER A 452 2.97 9.13 15.20
C SER A 452 3.45 10.58 15.28
N ASP A 453 4.26 10.87 16.29
CA ASP A 453 4.92 12.18 16.41
C ASP A 453 6.00 12.37 15.34
N ARG A 454 6.59 11.27 14.86
CA ARG A 454 7.59 11.34 13.78
C ARG A 454 6.96 11.77 12.46
N ALA A 455 5.81 11.23 12.10
CA ALA A 455 5.07 11.65 10.91
C ALA A 455 4.69 13.13 10.97
N TYR A 456 4.21 13.59 12.14
CA TYR A 456 3.89 15.01 12.35
C TYR A 456 5.12 15.93 12.21
N GLN A 457 6.29 15.53 12.75
CA GLN A 457 7.54 16.28 12.60
C GLN A 457 7.95 16.41 11.12
N LEU A 458 7.78 15.35 10.33
CA LEU A 458 8.08 15.38 8.89
C LEU A 458 7.12 16.32 8.15
N LEU A 459 5.84 16.31 8.46
CA LEU A 459 4.84 17.25 7.91
C LEU A 459 5.18 18.70 8.26
N ASP A 460 5.65 18.97 9.49
CA ASP A 460 6.11 20.32 9.89
C ASP A 460 7.35 20.74 9.09
N GLN A 461 8.31 19.88 8.91
CA GLN A 461 9.50 20.14 8.07
C GLN A 461 9.13 20.41 6.61
N MET A 462 8.10 19.75 6.08
CA MET A 462 7.56 19.98 4.74
C MET A 462 6.75 21.28 4.65
N GLY A 463 6.36 21.87 5.79
CA GLY A 463 5.63 23.13 5.89
C GLY A 463 4.12 22.95 5.85
N GLU A 464 3.61 21.72 5.95
CA GLU A 464 2.17 21.41 5.94
C GLU A 464 1.43 22.03 7.15
N THR A 465 2.10 22.12 8.30
CA THR A 465 1.56 22.73 9.53
C THR A 465 1.31 24.24 9.42
N ARG A 466 1.82 24.89 8.37
CA ARG A 466 1.63 26.35 8.14
C ARG A 466 0.28 26.71 7.54
N TYR A 467 -0.49 25.74 7.04
CA TYR A 467 -1.85 25.99 6.61
C TYR A 467 -2.73 26.36 7.81
N GLU A 468 -3.61 27.35 7.62
CA GLU A 468 -4.54 27.77 8.67
C GLU A 468 -5.38 26.59 9.16
N ASN A 469 -5.54 26.45 10.48
CA ASN A 469 -6.27 25.39 11.17
C ASN A 469 -5.68 23.97 11.07
N TYR A 470 -4.51 23.76 10.46
CA TYR A 470 -3.93 22.41 10.31
C TYR A 470 -3.74 21.74 11.68
N ASP A 471 -3.06 22.39 12.62
CA ASP A 471 -2.78 21.84 13.96
C ASP A 471 -4.07 21.51 14.73
N GLN A 472 -5.09 22.39 14.63
CA GLN A 472 -6.37 22.16 15.29
C GLN A 472 -7.10 20.94 14.71
N GLN A 473 -7.08 20.76 13.41
CA GLN A 473 -7.71 19.62 12.76
C GLN A 473 -6.92 18.32 12.99
N MET A 474 -5.61 18.38 12.98
CA MET A 474 -4.75 17.23 13.32
C MET A 474 -4.98 16.77 14.76
N GLU A 475 -5.04 17.68 15.72
CA GLU A 475 -5.33 17.35 17.12
C GLU A 475 -6.73 16.73 17.29
N LYS A 476 -7.71 17.26 16.54
CA LYS A 476 -9.06 16.65 16.47
C LYS A 476 -8.99 15.21 15.93
N MET A 477 -8.18 14.94 14.89
CA MET A 477 -8.04 13.59 14.33
C MET A 477 -7.30 12.66 15.29
N ARG A 478 -6.22 13.10 15.91
CA ARG A 478 -5.51 12.33 16.95
C ARG A 478 -6.43 11.97 18.12
N THR A 479 -7.22 12.94 18.58
CA THR A 479 -8.22 12.67 19.64
C THR A 479 -9.27 11.66 19.20
N TRP A 480 -9.73 11.76 17.97
CA TRP A 480 -10.70 10.82 17.42
C TRP A 480 -10.11 9.40 17.29
N THR A 481 -8.94 9.23 16.67
CA THR A 481 -8.30 7.92 16.52
C THR A 481 -7.98 7.26 17.86
N ALA A 482 -7.51 8.06 18.83
CA ALA A 482 -7.25 7.59 20.21
C ALA A 482 -8.52 7.20 20.97
N SER A 483 -9.69 7.69 20.55
CA SER A 483 -10.98 7.32 21.17
C SER A 483 -11.55 6.00 20.64
N LEU A 484 -11.02 5.49 19.51
CA LEU A 484 -11.48 4.24 18.92
C LEU A 484 -11.02 3.06 19.77
N THR A 485 -11.97 2.19 20.09
CA THR A 485 -11.68 0.96 20.83
C THR A 485 -11.14 -0.13 19.90
N THR A 486 -10.57 -1.20 20.47
CA THR A 486 -10.19 -2.38 19.66
C THR A 486 -11.37 -2.91 18.84
N ALA A 487 -12.60 -2.90 19.39
CA ALA A 487 -13.77 -3.33 18.64
C ALA A 487 -14.11 -2.43 17.44
N ASP A 488 -13.84 -1.12 17.54
CA ASP A 488 -14.02 -0.17 16.42
C ASP A 488 -12.96 -0.41 15.34
N TRP A 489 -11.72 -0.63 15.73
CA TRP A 489 -10.61 -0.94 14.82
C TRP A 489 -10.74 -2.31 14.15
N THR A 490 -11.46 -3.25 14.75
CA THR A 490 -11.59 -4.63 14.25
C THR A 490 -13.00 -4.97 13.77
N GLU A 491 -13.83 -3.96 13.44
CA GLU A 491 -15.18 -4.15 12.90
C GLU A 491 -15.13 -4.73 11.47
N THR A 492 -14.16 -4.35 10.67
CA THR A 492 -14.01 -4.73 9.25
C THR A 492 -12.57 -5.15 8.97
N LEU A 493 -12.32 -5.85 7.86
CA LEU A 493 -10.96 -6.22 7.45
C LEU A 493 -10.12 -4.99 7.14
N TYR A 494 -10.70 -3.97 6.50
CA TYR A 494 -10.04 -2.69 6.23
C TYR A 494 -9.51 -2.02 7.50
N ASN A 495 -10.39 -1.83 8.49
CA ASN A 495 -10.01 -1.20 9.76
C ASN A 495 -8.99 -2.05 10.52
N THR A 496 -9.16 -3.40 10.49
CA THR A 496 -8.23 -4.33 11.15
C THR A 496 -6.85 -4.26 10.51
N TRP A 497 -6.76 -4.10 9.18
CA TRP A 497 -5.47 -3.90 8.49
C TRP A 497 -4.79 -2.60 8.98
N LEU A 498 -5.51 -1.47 9.04
CA LEU A 498 -4.96 -0.23 9.63
C LEU A 498 -4.53 -0.45 11.10
N TYR A 499 -5.24 -1.28 11.86
CA TYR A 499 -4.91 -1.59 13.24
C TYR A 499 -3.57 -2.35 13.37
N THR A 500 -3.16 -3.12 12.36
CA THR A 500 -1.85 -3.79 12.36
C THR A 500 -0.68 -2.79 12.28
N PHE A 501 -0.92 -1.56 11.84
CA PHE A 501 0.13 -0.54 11.74
C PHE A 501 0.54 0.08 13.08
N HIS A 502 -0.33 0.07 14.10
CA HIS A 502 -0.03 0.74 15.38
C HIS A 502 1.30 0.31 15.98
N PRO A 503 1.66 -0.99 16.08
CA PRO A 503 2.95 -1.40 16.64
C PRO A 503 4.16 -0.89 15.85
N LEU A 504 4.00 -0.65 14.53
CA LEU A 504 5.05 -0.10 13.66
C LEU A 504 5.22 1.42 13.86
N LEU A 505 4.20 2.11 14.37
CA LEU A 505 4.21 3.55 14.63
C LEU A 505 4.70 3.90 16.05
N GLU A 506 4.82 2.90 16.93
CA GLU A 506 5.32 3.08 18.28
C GLU A 506 6.85 3.33 18.29
N VAL A 507 7.31 4.17 19.20
CA VAL A 507 8.74 4.38 19.41
C VAL A 507 9.27 3.25 20.30
N PRO A 508 10.21 2.40 19.80
CA PRO A 508 10.76 1.32 20.59
C PRO A 508 11.42 1.84 21.87
N GLY A 509 11.16 1.16 22.97
CA GLY A 509 11.73 1.50 24.30
C GLY A 509 13.12 0.91 24.53
N ASP A 510 13.63 1.12 25.75
CA ASP A 510 14.90 0.52 26.18
C ASP A 510 14.86 -1.02 26.04
N GLY A 511 15.95 -1.60 25.57
CA GLY A 511 16.11 -3.05 25.42
C GLY A 511 15.87 -3.57 23.99
N TYR A 512 15.29 -2.76 23.12
CA TYR A 512 15.22 -3.12 21.70
C TYR A 512 16.60 -3.06 21.01
N PRO A 513 16.82 -3.78 19.89
CA PRO A 513 18.06 -3.71 19.14
C PRO A 513 18.41 -2.29 18.69
N ALA A 514 19.70 -1.97 18.61
CA ALA A 514 20.18 -0.60 18.40
C ALA A 514 19.66 0.03 17.09
N PHE A 515 19.45 -0.74 16.02
CA PHE A 515 18.94 -0.22 14.75
C PHE A 515 17.52 0.34 14.89
N MET A 516 16.69 -0.22 15.77
CA MET A 516 15.31 0.23 16.00
C MET A 516 15.22 1.55 16.77
N LEU A 517 16.27 1.94 17.46
CA LEU A 517 16.29 3.13 18.32
C LEU A 517 16.66 4.41 17.53
N SER A 518 17.01 4.31 16.27
CA SER A 518 17.39 5.46 15.45
C SER A 518 16.15 6.18 14.88
N PRO A 519 16.17 7.52 14.71
CA PRO A 519 15.11 8.24 14.01
C PRO A 519 14.89 7.77 12.56
N ALA A 520 15.96 7.30 11.89
CA ALA A 520 15.89 6.75 10.55
C ALA A 520 15.05 5.46 10.51
N TRP A 521 15.05 4.66 11.58
CA TRP A 521 14.18 3.48 11.69
C TRP A 521 12.69 3.86 11.75
N LEU A 522 12.36 4.91 12.48
CA LEU A 522 10.97 5.41 12.51
C LEU A 522 10.52 5.88 11.12
N ASP A 523 11.42 6.50 10.34
CA ASP A 523 11.12 6.88 8.96
C ASP A 523 10.93 5.63 8.06
N LYS A 524 11.76 4.58 8.23
CA LYS A 524 11.57 3.29 7.56
C LYS A 524 10.21 2.66 7.93
N GLN A 525 9.83 2.72 9.18
CA GLN A 525 8.51 2.20 9.61
C GLN A 525 7.34 3.00 9.00
N LEU A 526 7.48 4.32 8.86
CA LEU A 526 6.50 5.12 8.12
C LEU A 526 6.42 4.71 6.65
N ASN A 527 7.55 4.42 6.02
CA ASN A 527 7.58 3.90 4.64
C ASN A 527 6.88 2.53 4.53
N THR A 528 7.08 1.63 5.49
CA THR A 528 6.39 0.34 5.57
C THR A 528 4.87 0.52 5.69
N VAL A 529 4.43 1.36 6.62
CA VAL A 529 3.00 1.67 6.85
C VAL A 529 2.36 2.28 5.61
N LEU A 530 3.00 3.27 4.98
CA LEU A 530 2.47 3.94 3.81
C LEU A 530 2.50 3.06 2.55
N GLY A 531 3.53 2.23 2.38
CA GLY A 531 3.58 1.24 1.31
C GLY A 531 2.42 0.24 1.41
N SER A 532 2.22 -0.35 2.58
CA SER A 532 1.10 -1.28 2.81
C SER A 532 -0.26 -0.59 2.76
N TRP A 533 -0.36 0.68 3.20
CA TRP A 533 -1.58 1.45 3.03
C TRP A 533 -1.89 1.76 1.56
N ALA A 534 -0.87 2.04 0.73
CA ALA A 534 -1.07 2.20 -0.72
C ALA A 534 -1.61 0.91 -1.36
N GLU A 535 -1.12 -0.28 -0.94
CA GLU A 535 -1.67 -1.58 -1.34
C GLU A 535 -3.14 -1.75 -0.89
N LEU A 536 -3.48 -1.40 0.36
CA LEU A 536 -4.84 -1.42 0.86
C LEU A 536 -5.77 -0.50 0.05
N LYS A 537 -5.31 0.70 -0.32
CA LYS A 537 -6.06 1.63 -1.18
C LYS A 537 -6.25 1.06 -2.58
N HIS A 538 -5.21 0.48 -3.13
CA HIS A 538 -5.25 -0.20 -4.41
C HIS A 538 -6.28 -1.33 -4.42
N ASP A 539 -6.28 -2.25 -3.46
CA ASP A 539 -7.22 -3.38 -3.39
C ASP A 539 -8.66 -2.94 -3.23
N THR A 540 -8.89 -1.85 -2.56
CA THR A 540 -10.22 -1.32 -2.27
C THR A 540 -10.69 -0.23 -3.23
N ILE A 541 -9.83 0.14 -4.21
CA ILE A 541 -10.16 1.06 -5.31
C ILE A 541 -10.94 0.37 -6.42
N LEU A 542 -10.91 -0.94 -6.39
CA LEU A 542 -11.40 -1.92 -7.30
C LEU A 542 -10.33 -2.47 -8.28
N TYR A 543 -9.18 -2.99 -7.79
CA TYR A 543 -8.33 -4.14 -8.13
C TYR A 543 -7.56 -4.27 -9.45
N ALA A 544 -6.28 -4.64 -9.41
CA ALA A 544 -5.44 -4.88 -10.56
C ALA A 544 -4.76 -6.25 -10.67
N LYS A 545 -4.20 -6.56 -11.77
CA LYS A 545 -3.53 -7.80 -12.14
C LYS A 545 -2.10 -7.51 -12.59
N GLN A 546 -1.12 -8.42 -12.54
CA GLN A 546 -0.83 -9.70 -13.18
C GLN A 546 0.46 -10.38 -12.68
N VAL A 547 0.80 -11.60 -12.88
CA VAL A 547 1.22 -12.76 -13.63
C VAL A 547 2.68 -12.69 -14.20
N TYR A 548 3.64 -13.51 -14.21
CA TYR A 548 4.37 -14.72 -14.15
C TYR A 548 5.72 -14.91 -14.86
N ALA A 549 6.60 -15.74 -14.36
CA ALA A 549 7.46 -16.70 -15.09
C ALA A 549 8.05 -17.78 -14.17
N GLU A 550 8.19 -19.01 -14.69
CA GLU A 550 8.75 -20.16 -13.99
C GLU A 550 10.27 -20.14 -13.88
N LEU A 551 10.77 -20.68 -12.77
CA LEU A 551 12.15 -21.17 -12.66
C LEU A 551 12.14 -22.67 -12.32
N GLY A 552 12.60 -23.48 -13.27
CA GLY A 552 12.86 -24.90 -13.03
C GLY A 552 14.19 -25.07 -12.30
N ALA A 553 14.17 -25.71 -11.11
CA ALA A 553 15.38 -26.10 -10.40
C ALA A 553 15.44 -27.61 -10.21
N GLY A 554 16.60 -28.20 -10.57
CA GLY A 554 16.98 -29.53 -10.06
C GLY A 554 17.31 -29.44 -8.56
N PRO A 555 17.27 -30.55 -7.80
CA PRO A 555 17.56 -30.51 -6.38
C PRO A 555 18.97 -30.02 -6.13
N PRO A 556 19.17 -28.97 -5.28
CA PRO A 556 20.51 -28.53 -4.94
C PRO A 556 21.23 -29.53 -4.07
N PRO A 557 22.57 -29.60 -4.09
CA PRO A 557 23.33 -30.30 -3.08
C PRO A 557 23.10 -29.67 -1.72
N PRO A 558 23.23 -30.43 -0.60
CA PRO A 558 23.03 -29.86 0.73
C PRO A 558 24.01 -28.71 1.00
N PRO A 559 23.53 -27.62 1.60
CA PRO A 559 24.30 -26.40 1.79
C PRO A 559 25.41 -26.49 2.86
N PRO A 560 26.43 -25.60 2.84
CA PRO A 560 27.26 -25.32 4.02
C PRO A 560 26.37 -24.96 5.19
N LEU A 561 26.92 -24.92 6.41
CA LEU A 561 26.13 -24.48 7.58
C LEU A 561 25.38 -23.19 7.25
N PRO A 562 24.05 -23.18 7.36
CA PRO A 562 23.27 -22.03 6.97
C PRO A 562 23.65 -20.83 7.84
N PRO A 563 23.78 -19.62 7.26
CA PRO A 563 23.95 -18.40 8.04
C PRO A 563 22.70 -18.20 8.90
N LYS A 564 22.88 -17.65 10.10
CA LYS A 564 21.77 -17.37 11.01
C LYS A 564 20.99 -16.16 10.52
N GLY A 565 19.69 -16.35 10.25
CA GLY A 565 18.79 -15.27 9.92
C GLY A 565 18.29 -14.55 11.17
N TYR A 566 17.46 -13.51 10.97
CA TYR A 566 16.86 -12.69 12.02
C TYR A 566 15.48 -12.17 11.56
N VAL A 567 14.54 -12.06 12.48
CA VAL A 567 13.19 -11.53 12.22
C VAL A 567 13.09 -10.10 12.78
N GLU A 568 12.46 -9.18 12.06
CA GLU A 568 12.16 -7.84 12.59
C GLU A 568 11.39 -7.97 13.91
N PRO A 569 11.92 -7.54 15.08
CA PRO A 569 11.36 -7.96 16.36
C PRO A 569 10.19 -7.06 16.81
N VAL A 570 9.04 -7.21 16.13
CA VAL A 570 7.78 -6.52 16.40
C VAL A 570 6.64 -7.54 16.65
N PRO A 571 6.71 -8.34 17.73
CA PRO A 571 5.83 -9.49 17.93
C PRO A 571 4.34 -9.13 17.98
N VAL A 572 3.96 -7.95 18.45
CA VAL A 572 2.56 -7.47 18.43
C VAL A 572 2.05 -7.30 17.01
N PHE A 573 2.90 -6.88 16.07
CA PHE A 573 2.53 -6.79 14.65
C PHE A 573 2.18 -8.18 14.09
N TYR A 574 3.02 -9.18 14.33
CA TYR A 574 2.77 -10.55 13.86
C TYR A 574 1.51 -11.16 14.48
N ALA A 575 1.26 -10.94 15.77
CA ALA A 575 0.05 -11.38 16.45
C ALA A 575 -1.20 -10.76 15.80
N ARG A 576 -1.18 -9.47 15.48
CA ARG A 576 -2.29 -8.77 14.82
C ARG A 576 -2.51 -9.24 13.40
N LEU A 577 -1.45 -9.47 12.64
CA LEU A 577 -1.55 -9.97 11.28
C LEU A 577 -2.10 -11.41 11.24
N ALA A 578 -1.68 -12.28 12.16
CA ALA A 578 -2.25 -13.61 12.33
C ALA A 578 -3.75 -13.54 12.64
N ALA A 579 -4.15 -12.67 13.57
CA ALA A 579 -5.55 -12.46 13.93
C ALA A 579 -6.40 -11.89 12.77
N LEU A 580 -5.86 -10.95 12.01
CA LEU A 580 -6.49 -10.41 10.79
C LEU A 580 -6.69 -11.52 9.74
N THR A 581 -5.66 -12.33 9.52
CA THR A 581 -5.72 -13.46 8.57
C THR A 581 -6.75 -14.51 8.99
N ALA A 582 -6.80 -14.85 10.28
CA ALA A 582 -7.81 -15.74 10.86
C ALA A 582 -9.23 -15.17 10.74
N MET A 583 -9.40 -13.87 10.98
CA MET A 583 -10.67 -13.17 10.82
C MET A 583 -11.14 -13.20 9.36
N THR A 584 -10.25 -12.94 8.41
CA THR A 584 -10.52 -13.02 6.96
C THR A 584 -11.02 -14.43 6.61
N ARG A 585 -10.26 -15.45 6.95
CA ARG A 585 -10.60 -16.84 6.68
C ARG A 585 -11.95 -17.27 7.29
N ASN A 586 -12.11 -17.04 8.59
CA ASN A 586 -13.31 -17.48 9.32
C ASN A 586 -14.58 -16.72 8.87
N GLY A 587 -14.45 -15.44 8.60
CA GLY A 587 -15.55 -14.60 8.11
C GLY A 587 -16.07 -15.04 6.76
N LEU A 588 -15.18 -15.23 5.78
CA LEU A 588 -15.54 -15.65 4.44
C LEU A 588 -16.04 -17.09 4.38
N MET A 589 -15.42 -18.02 5.13
CA MET A 589 -15.89 -19.40 5.26
C MET A 589 -17.33 -19.46 5.77
N SER A 590 -17.68 -18.70 6.79
CA SER A 590 -19.01 -18.69 7.41
C SER A 590 -20.12 -18.31 6.43
N ARG A 591 -19.77 -17.70 5.29
CA ARG A 591 -20.67 -17.23 4.23
C ARG A 591 -20.53 -18.02 2.92
N GLY A 592 -19.66 -19.05 2.89
CA GLY A 592 -19.42 -19.84 1.68
C GLY A 592 -18.74 -19.02 0.56
N LEU A 593 -18.00 -17.96 0.91
CA LEU A 593 -17.29 -17.07 -0.01
C LEU A 593 -15.81 -17.45 -0.17
N LEU A 594 -15.37 -18.55 0.41
CA LEU A 594 -13.97 -19.00 0.39
C LEU A 594 -13.90 -20.43 -0.14
N ASN A 595 -13.12 -20.64 -1.19
CA ASN A 595 -12.84 -21.97 -1.68
C ASN A 595 -11.74 -22.65 -0.85
N GLU A 596 -11.50 -23.97 -1.06
CA GLU A 596 -10.55 -24.75 -0.27
C GLU A 596 -9.10 -24.31 -0.44
N LEU A 597 -8.71 -23.85 -1.63
CA LEU A 597 -7.34 -23.41 -1.93
C LEU A 597 -7.03 -22.09 -1.22
N ASP A 598 -7.92 -21.09 -1.34
CA ASP A 598 -7.76 -19.80 -0.68
C ASP A 598 -7.80 -19.95 0.86
N GLN A 599 -8.61 -20.91 1.36
CA GLN A 599 -8.60 -21.27 2.78
C GLN A 599 -7.24 -21.79 3.25
N GLN A 600 -6.61 -22.70 2.49
CA GLN A 600 -5.31 -23.27 2.83
C GLN A 600 -4.21 -22.18 2.81
N SER A 601 -4.24 -21.27 1.86
CA SER A 601 -3.29 -20.15 1.76
C SER A 601 -3.41 -19.20 2.97
N LEU A 602 -4.62 -18.89 3.40
CA LEU A 602 -4.83 -18.08 4.62
C LEU A 602 -4.37 -18.82 5.89
N ILE A 603 -4.54 -20.15 5.98
CA ILE A 603 -4.00 -20.95 7.09
C ILE A 603 -2.46 -20.92 7.09
N MET A 604 -1.84 -21.01 5.92
CA MET A 604 -0.37 -20.95 5.79
C MET A 604 0.17 -19.61 6.28
N LEU A 605 -0.43 -18.48 5.85
CA LEU A 605 -0.02 -17.16 6.30
C LEU A 605 -0.29 -16.93 7.80
N GLU A 606 -1.43 -17.39 8.34
CA GLU A 606 -1.75 -17.35 9.77
C GLU A 606 -0.69 -18.07 10.60
N ASN A 607 -0.30 -19.28 10.19
CA ASN A 607 0.73 -20.07 10.88
C ASN A 607 2.10 -19.39 10.79
N LEU A 608 2.50 -18.94 9.61
CA LEU A 608 3.76 -18.22 9.40
C LEU A 608 3.86 -16.98 10.30
N ALA A 609 2.80 -16.17 10.40
CA ALA A 609 2.77 -15.00 11.27
C ALA A 609 2.90 -15.39 12.76
N ASN A 610 2.25 -16.48 13.22
CA ASN A 610 2.39 -16.97 14.59
C ASN A 610 3.81 -17.50 14.89
N ASP A 611 4.43 -18.18 13.94
CA ASP A 611 5.82 -18.67 14.09
C ASP A 611 6.79 -17.48 14.18
N LEU A 612 6.62 -16.45 13.33
CA LEU A 612 7.43 -15.22 13.38
C LEU A 612 7.18 -14.40 14.65
N GLN A 613 5.94 -14.39 15.21
CA GLN A 613 5.69 -13.84 16.53
C GLN A 613 6.56 -14.51 17.58
N THR A 614 6.57 -15.85 17.61
CA THR A 614 7.35 -16.64 18.57
C THR A 614 8.86 -16.37 18.45
N ILE A 615 9.37 -16.29 17.23
CA ILE A 615 10.79 -15.96 16.96
C ILE A 615 11.11 -14.55 17.45
N ALA A 616 10.30 -13.55 17.11
CA ALA A 616 10.47 -12.16 17.51
C ALA A 616 10.45 -11.98 19.04
N GLU A 617 9.60 -12.73 19.76
CA GLU A 617 9.59 -12.74 21.23
C GLU A 617 10.89 -13.31 21.81
N LYS A 618 11.43 -14.39 21.24
CA LYS A 618 12.72 -14.96 21.67
C LYS A 618 13.88 -14.01 21.39
N GLU A 619 13.92 -13.41 20.23
CA GLU A 619 14.95 -12.43 19.86
C GLU A 619 14.95 -11.23 20.81
N LEU A 620 13.77 -10.71 21.19
CA LEU A 620 13.65 -9.63 22.18
C LEU A 620 14.03 -10.07 23.60
N SER A 621 13.70 -11.31 23.99
CA SER A 621 14.05 -11.83 25.32
C SER A 621 15.51 -12.29 25.44
N GLY A 622 16.26 -12.30 24.32
CA GLY A 622 17.64 -12.80 24.27
C GLY A 622 17.75 -14.30 24.40
N GLU A 623 16.73 -15.03 24.02
CA GLU A 623 16.73 -16.49 23.96
C GLU A 623 17.30 -16.97 22.63
N PRO A 624 18.16 -18.02 22.62
CA PRO A 624 18.68 -18.57 21.38
C PRO A 624 17.56 -19.24 20.57
N LEU A 625 17.56 -19.05 19.25
CA LEU A 625 16.67 -19.74 18.35
C LEU A 625 17.10 -21.20 18.14
N SER A 626 16.14 -22.08 17.93
CA SER A 626 16.35 -23.46 17.55
C SER A 626 16.78 -23.60 16.08
N GLU A 627 17.31 -24.76 15.69
CA GLU A 627 17.65 -25.05 14.29
C GLU A 627 16.42 -25.06 13.36
N ASP A 628 15.25 -25.45 13.88
CA ASP A 628 14.00 -25.41 13.11
C ASP A 628 13.55 -23.97 12.83
N GLU A 629 13.70 -23.05 13.80
CA GLU A 629 13.42 -21.63 13.63
C GLU A 629 14.39 -20.96 12.65
N TYR A 630 15.70 -21.28 12.72
CA TYR A 630 16.66 -20.80 11.72
C TYR A 630 16.37 -21.39 10.34
N THR A 631 15.85 -22.62 10.27
CA THR A 631 15.43 -23.26 9.02
C THR A 631 14.22 -22.52 8.43
N LEU A 632 13.21 -22.16 9.25
CA LEU A 632 12.06 -21.37 8.82
C LEU A 632 12.54 -20.03 8.21
N ILE A 633 13.38 -19.27 8.92
CA ILE A 633 13.90 -17.99 8.42
C ILE A 633 14.65 -18.18 7.10
N ARG A 634 15.43 -19.25 6.97
CA ARG A 634 16.18 -19.55 5.75
C ARG A 634 15.29 -19.84 4.56
N PHE A 635 14.18 -20.57 4.75
CA PHE A 635 13.26 -20.98 3.69
C PHE A 635 12.08 -20.00 3.54
N TYR A 636 12.10 -18.91 4.27
CA TYR A 636 11.06 -17.86 4.27
C TYR A 636 10.71 -17.37 2.86
N GLY A 637 11.72 -17.20 1.98
CA GLY A 637 11.50 -16.83 0.58
C GLY A 637 10.62 -17.82 -0.17
N GLY A 638 10.80 -19.12 0.06
CA GLY A 638 9.97 -20.18 -0.53
C GLY A 638 8.53 -20.18 0.00
N ASP A 639 8.32 -19.83 1.28
CA ASP A 639 6.97 -19.66 1.83
C ASP A 639 6.26 -18.45 1.21
N LEU A 640 6.95 -17.32 1.04
CA LEU A 640 6.42 -16.18 0.33
C LEU A 640 6.11 -16.49 -1.14
N GLU A 641 7.01 -17.19 -1.83
CA GLU A 641 6.81 -17.65 -3.21
C GLU A 641 5.52 -18.49 -3.31
N ASN A 642 5.36 -19.50 -2.44
CA ASN A 642 4.16 -20.35 -2.43
C ASN A 642 2.87 -19.54 -2.21
N LEU A 643 2.86 -18.56 -1.32
CA LEU A 643 1.70 -17.70 -1.05
C LEU A 643 1.43 -16.74 -2.22
N THR A 644 2.47 -16.14 -2.80
CA THR A 644 2.36 -15.29 -4.01
C THR A 644 1.79 -16.09 -5.18
N MET A 645 2.27 -17.33 -5.37
CA MET A 645 1.78 -18.23 -6.40
C MET A 645 0.34 -18.68 -6.18
N ALA A 646 -0.09 -18.83 -4.92
CA ALA A 646 -1.46 -19.17 -4.57
C ALA A 646 -2.43 -17.98 -4.82
N ALA A 647 -1.95 -16.75 -4.66
CA ALA A 647 -2.72 -15.53 -4.93
C ALA A 647 -2.84 -15.22 -6.42
N ALA A 648 -1.96 -15.74 -7.26
CA ALA A 648 -2.01 -15.54 -8.70
C ALA A 648 -3.21 -16.26 -9.34
N ASP A 649 -3.72 -15.70 -10.45
CA ASP A 649 -4.73 -16.38 -11.26
C ASP A 649 -4.05 -17.49 -12.05
N THR A 650 -4.60 -18.68 -11.95
CA THR A 650 -4.19 -19.82 -12.76
C THR A 650 -5.41 -20.30 -13.54
N ASP A 651 -5.29 -20.48 -14.84
CA ASP A 651 -6.34 -21.06 -15.70
C ASP A 651 -6.59 -22.55 -15.42
N VAL A 652 -6.06 -23.10 -14.32
CA VAL A 652 -6.08 -24.52 -14.04
C VAL A 652 -7.06 -24.82 -12.91
N GLU A 653 -8.19 -25.42 -13.27
CA GLU A 653 -9.20 -25.91 -12.32
C GLU A 653 -8.77 -27.18 -11.53
N GLU A 654 -7.63 -27.81 -11.88
CA GLU A 654 -7.17 -29.05 -11.25
C GLU A 654 -6.14 -28.80 -10.14
N PRO A 655 -6.37 -29.29 -8.91
CA PRO A 655 -5.49 -29.03 -7.75
C PRO A 655 -4.04 -29.49 -7.88
N ASN A 656 -3.73 -30.39 -8.82
CA ASN A 656 -2.40 -30.99 -9.02
C ASN A 656 -1.78 -30.68 -10.39
N ALA A 657 -2.37 -29.80 -11.18
CA ALA A 657 -1.77 -29.40 -12.45
C ALA A 657 -0.63 -28.39 -12.20
N PRO A 658 0.41 -28.37 -13.07
CA PRO A 658 1.44 -27.36 -12.98
C PRO A 658 0.80 -25.97 -13.16
N ARG A 659 1.02 -25.08 -12.21
CA ARG A 659 0.55 -23.69 -12.30
C ARG A 659 1.48 -22.97 -13.27
N TYR A 660 0.95 -22.54 -14.39
CA TYR A 660 1.63 -21.66 -15.33
C TYR A 660 1.07 -20.27 -15.12
N MET A 661 1.90 -19.29 -14.97
CA MET A 661 1.54 -17.92 -14.86
C MET A 661 1.89 -17.21 -16.17
N GLU A 662 1.08 -16.27 -16.66
CA GLU A 662 1.25 -15.62 -17.97
C GLU A 662 2.19 -14.40 -17.92
N GLU A 663 2.42 -13.79 -16.75
CA GLU A 663 3.32 -12.64 -16.53
C GLU A 663 4.10 -12.77 -15.22
N GLU A 664 5.18 -12.01 -15.07
CA GLU A 664 6.01 -11.96 -13.87
C GLU A 664 5.30 -11.19 -12.74
N PRO A 665 5.17 -11.73 -11.51
CA PRO A 665 4.61 -11.02 -10.37
C PRO A 665 5.34 -9.71 -10.11
N GLN A 666 4.61 -8.66 -9.74
CA GLN A 666 5.18 -7.35 -9.46
C GLN A 666 4.44 -6.70 -8.28
N ALA A 667 5.17 -6.37 -7.23
CA ALA A 667 4.65 -5.62 -6.10
C ALA A 667 4.24 -4.18 -6.46
N ALA A 668 4.67 -3.67 -7.63
CA ALA A 668 4.37 -2.32 -8.06
C ALA A 668 2.88 -2.12 -8.39
N VAL A 669 2.20 -1.33 -7.55
CA VAL A 669 0.78 -0.96 -7.66
C VAL A 669 0.60 0.54 -7.40
N ILE A 670 -0.52 1.11 -7.89
CA ILE A 670 -0.84 2.53 -7.75
C ILE A 670 -2.32 2.76 -7.50
N ALA A 671 -2.64 3.78 -6.68
CA ALA A 671 -4.00 4.16 -6.34
C ALA A 671 -4.17 5.67 -6.24
N ASP A 672 -5.21 6.22 -6.86
CA ASP A 672 -5.63 7.59 -6.64
C ASP A 672 -6.49 7.70 -5.36
N VAL A 673 -6.07 8.51 -4.39
CA VAL A 673 -6.67 8.55 -3.05
C VAL A 673 -7.39 9.84 -2.72
N ALA A 674 -7.10 10.93 -3.42
CA ALA A 674 -7.76 12.23 -3.23
C ALA A 674 -7.81 13.01 -4.55
N THR A 675 -8.85 13.84 -4.71
CA THR A 675 -9.05 14.66 -5.92
C THR A 675 -9.24 16.13 -5.54
N ASP A 676 -8.43 17.03 -6.11
CA ASP A 676 -8.69 18.46 -6.15
C ASP A 676 -9.22 18.85 -7.55
N PRO A 677 -10.52 19.17 -7.68
CA PRO A 677 -11.11 19.53 -8.96
C PRO A 677 -10.79 20.97 -9.38
N SER A 678 -10.07 21.74 -8.57
CA SER A 678 -9.71 23.14 -8.88
C SER A 678 -8.62 23.18 -9.95
N PRO A 679 -8.67 24.09 -10.93
CA PRO A 679 -7.65 24.18 -11.99
C PRO A 679 -6.23 24.51 -11.46
N PRO A 680 -5.19 23.75 -11.91
CA PRO A 680 -5.28 22.53 -12.70
C PRO A 680 -5.82 21.38 -11.85
N ALA A 681 -6.85 20.68 -12.35
CA ALA A 681 -7.47 19.60 -11.60
C ALA A 681 -6.51 18.40 -11.48
N MET A 682 -6.26 17.94 -10.25
CA MET A 682 -5.26 16.93 -9.93
C MET A 682 -5.83 15.85 -9.02
N VAL A 683 -5.27 14.67 -9.10
CA VAL A 683 -5.43 13.59 -8.13
C VAL A 683 -4.13 13.38 -7.36
N LEU A 684 -4.21 12.87 -6.15
CA LEU A 684 -3.07 12.37 -5.40
C LEU A 684 -2.93 10.88 -5.67
N GLU A 685 -1.82 10.52 -6.29
CA GLU A 685 -1.45 9.12 -6.53
C GLU A 685 -0.52 8.64 -5.41
N GLU A 686 -0.81 7.44 -4.90
CA GLU A 686 -0.06 6.72 -3.90
C GLU A 686 0.36 5.37 -4.47
N ALA A 687 1.65 5.05 -4.39
CA ALA A 687 2.15 3.88 -5.09
C ALA A 687 3.27 3.15 -4.34
N VAL A 688 3.39 1.86 -4.67
CA VAL A 688 4.55 1.03 -4.37
C VAL A 688 5.30 0.76 -5.66
N GLY A 689 6.64 0.80 -5.61
CA GLY A 689 7.51 0.53 -6.76
C GLY A 689 8.29 -0.77 -6.63
N ARG A 690 9.59 -0.74 -6.94
CA ARG A 690 10.51 -1.88 -6.82
C ARG A 690 10.88 -2.14 -5.35
N ILE A 691 11.17 -3.40 -5.01
CA ILE A 691 11.57 -3.76 -3.66
C ILE A 691 13.00 -3.31 -3.38
N ASN A 692 13.19 -2.55 -2.33
CA ASN A 692 14.48 -2.05 -1.90
C ASN A 692 15.16 -3.02 -0.92
N PRO A 693 16.41 -3.46 -1.17
CA PRO A 693 17.17 -4.19 -0.18
C PRO A 693 17.44 -3.35 1.07
N ILE A 694 17.23 -3.95 2.24
CA ILE A 694 17.67 -3.41 3.53
C ILE A 694 18.79 -4.28 4.10
N TYR A 695 19.82 -3.66 4.65
CA TYR A 695 20.91 -4.32 5.38
C TYR A 695 20.87 -3.85 6.83
N VAL A 696 20.81 -4.79 7.77
CA VAL A 696 20.57 -4.51 9.19
C VAL A 696 21.62 -5.20 10.05
N VAL A 697 22.22 -4.47 11.00
CA VAL A 697 23.11 -5.03 12.03
C VAL A 697 22.25 -5.61 13.15
N VAL A 698 22.22 -6.92 13.27
CA VAL A 698 21.41 -7.65 14.24
C VAL A 698 22.26 -8.37 15.28
N PRO A 699 21.80 -8.49 16.53
CA PRO A 699 22.44 -9.33 17.54
C PRO A 699 22.01 -10.79 17.36
N ILE A 700 22.97 -11.68 17.22
CA ILE A 700 22.74 -13.12 17.16
C ILE A 700 23.11 -13.75 18.50
N VAL A 701 22.18 -14.50 19.09
CA VAL A 701 22.39 -15.24 20.35
C VAL A 701 22.73 -16.69 20.04
N GLU A 702 23.87 -17.14 20.53
CA GLU A 702 24.32 -18.55 20.41
C GLU A 702 23.71 -19.43 21.51
N ALA A 703 23.67 -20.73 21.28
CA ALA A 703 23.15 -21.71 22.24
C ALA A 703 23.87 -21.71 23.61
N ASP A 704 25.12 -21.21 23.66
CA ASP A 704 25.88 -21.03 24.89
C ASP A 704 25.63 -19.69 25.60
N GLY A 705 24.74 -18.85 25.04
CA GLY A 705 24.42 -17.52 25.57
C GLY A 705 25.38 -16.41 25.16
N SER A 706 26.40 -16.69 24.34
CA SER A 706 27.24 -15.66 23.75
C SER A 706 26.49 -14.92 22.64
N THR A 707 26.84 -13.65 22.42
CA THR A 707 26.23 -12.80 21.38
C THR A 707 27.29 -12.25 20.45
N TYR A 708 26.92 -12.03 19.18
CA TYR A 708 27.73 -11.29 18.22
C TYR A 708 26.83 -10.47 17.28
N LEU A 709 27.39 -9.44 16.68
CA LEU A 709 26.69 -8.63 15.70
C LEU A 709 26.94 -9.14 14.28
N GLN A 710 25.89 -9.18 13.46
CA GLN A 710 25.94 -9.63 12.07
C GLN A 710 25.06 -8.74 11.18
N VAL A 711 25.47 -8.52 9.93
CA VAL A 711 24.61 -7.86 8.92
C VAL A 711 23.74 -8.91 8.25
N ASN A 712 22.44 -8.69 8.27
CA ASN A 712 21.44 -9.50 7.59
C ASN A 712 20.74 -8.67 6.50
N LYS A 713 20.25 -9.33 5.43
CA LYS A 713 19.59 -8.70 4.28
C LYS A 713 18.11 -9.04 4.21
N GLY A 714 17.25 -8.02 4.04
CA GLY A 714 15.81 -8.16 3.80
C GLY A 714 15.32 -7.27 2.68
N GLY A 715 14.01 -7.23 2.48
CA GLY A 715 13.33 -6.36 1.51
C GLY A 715 12.38 -5.38 2.20
N VAL A 716 12.28 -4.15 1.67
CA VAL A 716 11.32 -3.14 2.12
C VAL A 716 10.63 -2.49 0.93
N PHE A 717 9.46 -1.92 1.15
CA PHE A 717 8.73 -1.16 0.13
C PHE A 717 9.55 0.03 -0.39
N SER A 718 9.22 0.47 -1.61
CA SER A 718 9.50 1.81 -2.10
C SER A 718 8.17 2.56 -2.23
N TYR A 719 7.94 3.52 -1.36
CA TYR A 719 6.70 4.29 -1.33
C TYR A 719 6.84 5.57 -2.15
N TYR A 720 5.81 5.88 -2.98
CA TYR A 720 5.71 7.07 -3.81
C TYR A 720 4.42 7.83 -3.51
N GLU A 721 4.51 9.16 -3.49
CA GLU A 721 3.39 10.08 -3.35
C GLU A 721 3.59 11.25 -4.31
N PHE A 722 2.65 11.50 -5.24
CA PHE A 722 2.74 12.61 -6.18
C PHE A 722 1.38 13.04 -6.74
N PRO A 723 1.20 14.35 -7.08
CA PRO A 723 0.01 14.80 -7.80
C PRO A 723 0.08 14.42 -9.28
N TRP A 724 -1.10 14.06 -9.86
CA TRP A 724 -1.23 13.66 -11.26
C TRP A 724 -2.48 14.27 -11.90
N PRO A 725 -2.53 14.54 -13.23
CA PRO A 725 -3.72 15.09 -13.89
C PRO A 725 -4.96 14.22 -13.75
N ILE A 726 -6.12 14.82 -13.44
CA ILE A 726 -7.37 14.08 -13.18
C ILE A 726 -7.87 13.30 -14.40
N ASP A 727 -7.58 13.79 -15.62
CA ASP A 727 -8.01 13.19 -16.90
C ASP A 727 -7.09 12.07 -17.39
N ASP A 728 -6.04 11.75 -16.65
CA ASP A 728 -5.08 10.67 -16.96
C ASP A 728 -4.79 9.77 -15.75
N ARG A 729 -5.79 9.43 -14.93
CA ARG A 729 -5.63 8.54 -13.76
C ARG A 729 -4.79 7.33 -14.11
N LEU A 730 -3.77 7.05 -13.29
CA LEU A 730 -2.81 6.00 -13.56
C LEU A 730 -3.41 4.60 -13.32
N THR A 731 -3.00 3.67 -14.17
CA THR A 731 -3.20 2.22 -13.97
C THR A 731 -1.85 1.59 -13.62
N ASP A 732 -1.88 0.37 -13.07
CA ASP A 732 -0.64 -0.34 -12.75
C ASP A 732 0.26 -0.55 -13.96
N GLU A 733 -0.31 -0.82 -15.13
CA GLU A 733 0.47 -1.01 -16.36
C GLU A 733 1.21 0.28 -16.74
N LYS A 734 0.54 1.45 -16.63
CA LYS A 734 1.18 2.74 -16.86
C LYS A 734 2.26 3.00 -15.82
N TRP A 735 1.96 2.75 -14.54
CA TRP A 735 2.90 2.93 -13.43
C TRP A 735 4.14 2.06 -13.58
N ARG A 736 3.97 0.77 -13.87
CA ARG A 736 5.07 -0.17 -14.13
C ARG A 736 5.91 0.28 -15.33
N GLY A 737 5.26 0.77 -16.40
CA GLY A 737 5.94 1.37 -17.55
C GLY A 737 6.75 2.62 -17.21
N MET A 738 6.30 3.44 -16.26
CA MET A 738 7.06 4.61 -15.76
C MET A 738 8.29 4.16 -14.96
N LEU A 739 8.16 3.15 -14.10
CA LEU A 739 9.28 2.56 -13.35
C LEU A 739 10.34 1.94 -14.28
N ASP A 740 9.92 1.26 -15.37
CA ASP A 740 10.82 0.60 -16.31
C ASP A 740 11.51 1.57 -17.29
N SER A 741 11.00 2.79 -17.41
CA SER A 741 11.48 3.82 -18.37
C SER A 741 12.12 5.04 -17.71
N ASP A 742 12.48 4.98 -16.44
CA ASP A 742 13.03 6.10 -15.65
C ASP A 742 12.15 7.38 -15.67
N GLN A 743 10.82 7.20 -15.86
CA GLN A 743 9.85 8.31 -15.84
C GLN A 743 9.09 8.41 -14.53
N ALA A 744 9.33 7.50 -13.59
CA ALA A 744 8.73 7.55 -12.27
C ALA A 744 9.16 8.83 -11.54
N PRO A 745 8.26 9.49 -10.79
CA PRO A 745 8.61 10.58 -9.90
C PRO A 745 9.65 10.16 -8.87
N SER A 746 10.36 11.13 -8.30
CA SER A 746 11.27 10.85 -7.18
C SER A 746 10.49 10.41 -5.94
N LEU A 747 11.11 9.54 -5.15
CA LEU A 747 10.61 9.17 -3.81
C LEU A 747 10.48 10.43 -2.92
N PRO A 748 9.58 10.42 -1.92
CA PRO A 748 9.44 11.51 -0.97
C PRO A 748 10.77 11.86 -0.28
N GLY A 749 11.11 13.14 -0.18
CA GLY A 749 12.43 13.59 0.30
C GLY A 749 12.80 13.13 1.72
N TRP A 750 11.82 12.80 2.56
CA TRP A 750 12.05 12.31 3.92
C TRP A 750 12.64 10.88 3.96
N THR A 751 12.48 10.10 2.87
CA THR A 751 13.06 8.75 2.75
C THR A 751 14.59 8.78 2.69
N ASN A 752 15.21 9.92 2.36
CA ASN A 752 16.65 10.09 2.34
C ASN A 752 17.34 9.90 3.70
N SER A 753 16.59 9.84 4.79
CA SER A 753 17.12 9.56 6.14
C SER A 753 17.64 8.12 6.28
N PHE A 754 17.13 7.18 5.49
CA PHE A 754 17.47 5.75 5.53
C PHE A 754 17.78 5.14 4.15
N LEU A 755 17.28 5.75 3.07
CA LEU A 755 17.51 5.29 1.70
C LEU A 755 18.71 6.02 1.08
N VAL A 756 19.71 5.23 0.70
CA VAL A 756 20.95 5.74 0.12
C VAL A 756 21.02 5.35 -1.36
N SER A 757 20.95 6.36 -2.24
CA SER A 757 20.97 6.15 -3.70
C SER A 757 22.27 5.50 -4.16
N ALA A 758 22.15 4.64 -5.19
CA ALA A 758 23.28 3.99 -5.83
C ALA A 758 24.31 5.02 -6.38
N SER A 759 25.60 4.74 -6.14
CA SER A 759 26.70 5.45 -6.71
C SER A 759 27.49 4.53 -7.65
N GLU A 760 28.40 5.07 -8.44
CA GLU A 760 29.33 4.24 -9.26
C GLU A 760 30.15 3.26 -8.39
N TYR A 761 30.39 3.61 -7.12
CA TYR A 761 31.03 2.74 -6.14
C TYR A 761 30.16 1.54 -5.75
N ASP A 762 28.84 1.67 -5.79
CA ASP A 762 27.91 0.56 -5.50
C ASP A 762 27.92 -0.47 -6.64
N ASP A 763 28.05 -0.03 -7.89
CA ASP A 763 28.21 -0.93 -9.04
C ASP A 763 29.54 -1.70 -8.97
N LEU A 764 30.62 -1.04 -8.55
CA LEU A 764 31.91 -1.68 -8.29
C LEU A 764 31.82 -2.70 -7.15
N SER A 765 31.16 -2.32 -6.05
CA SER A 765 30.94 -3.19 -4.89
C SER A 765 30.11 -4.42 -5.26
N ARG A 766 29.08 -4.24 -6.07
CA ARG A 766 28.24 -5.34 -6.58
C ARG A 766 29.05 -6.31 -7.43
N ALA A 767 29.87 -5.81 -8.35
CA ALA A 767 30.70 -6.66 -9.19
C ALA A 767 31.72 -7.49 -8.37
N ILE A 768 32.27 -6.94 -7.28
CA ILE A 768 33.12 -7.68 -6.35
C ILE A 768 32.33 -8.75 -5.60
N PHE A 769 31.17 -8.41 -5.08
CA PHE A 769 30.29 -9.33 -4.40
C PHE A 769 29.88 -10.52 -5.29
N ASP A 770 29.48 -10.26 -6.55
CA ASP A 770 29.16 -11.30 -7.53
C ASP A 770 30.35 -12.22 -7.81
N PHE A 771 31.57 -11.66 -7.82
CA PHE A 771 32.78 -12.44 -7.96
C PHE A 771 33.06 -13.31 -6.71
N GLN A 772 32.96 -12.77 -5.50
CA GLN A 772 33.14 -13.50 -4.24
C GLN A 772 32.11 -14.65 -4.12
N ARG A 773 30.89 -14.39 -4.55
CA ARG A 773 29.82 -15.39 -4.65
C ARG A 773 30.19 -16.48 -5.69
N SER A 774 30.68 -16.11 -6.84
CA SER A 774 31.16 -17.03 -7.88
C SER A 774 32.29 -17.90 -7.36
N LEU A 775 33.20 -17.35 -6.55
CA LEU A 775 34.28 -18.10 -5.91
C LEU A 775 33.72 -19.13 -4.90
N THR A 776 32.83 -18.72 -4.02
CA THR A 776 32.13 -19.62 -3.10
C THR A 776 31.40 -20.74 -3.86
N SER A 777 30.67 -20.40 -4.94
CA SER A 777 29.95 -21.35 -5.79
C SER A 777 30.92 -22.32 -6.50
N ALA A 778 32.07 -21.84 -6.98
CA ALA A 778 33.08 -22.70 -7.61
C ALA A 778 33.63 -23.78 -6.66
N TYR A 779 33.90 -23.41 -5.42
CA TYR A 779 34.29 -24.39 -4.40
C TYR A 779 33.15 -25.32 -4.00
N TRP A 780 31.97 -24.78 -3.88
CA TRP A 780 30.77 -25.51 -3.52
C TRP A 780 30.37 -26.58 -4.53
N TYR A 781 30.26 -26.18 -5.82
CA TYR A 781 29.90 -27.11 -6.90
C TYR A 781 31.10 -27.89 -7.44
N GLN A 782 32.28 -27.68 -6.89
CA GLN A 782 33.54 -28.27 -7.35
C GLN A 782 33.78 -28.10 -8.84
N SER A 783 33.42 -26.92 -9.38
CA SER A 783 33.59 -26.59 -10.79
C SER A 783 34.16 -25.20 -10.99
N GLY A 784 35.18 -25.12 -11.83
CA GLY A 784 35.77 -23.86 -12.27
C GLY A 784 34.88 -23.06 -13.26
N ASP A 785 33.77 -23.65 -13.72
CA ASP A 785 32.87 -23.00 -14.69
C ASP A 785 32.14 -21.77 -14.10
N TYR A 786 32.04 -21.68 -12.78
CA TYR A 786 31.49 -20.53 -12.07
C TYR A 786 32.44 -19.33 -12.01
N LEU A 787 33.68 -19.48 -12.37
CA LEU A 787 34.67 -18.40 -12.32
C LEU A 787 34.86 -17.73 -13.68
N PRO A 788 35.10 -16.38 -13.71
CA PRO A 788 35.42 -15.67 -14.94
C PRO A 788 36.63 -16.29 -15.68
N GLU A 789 36.74 -16.01 -16.98
CA GLU A 789 37.78 -16.61 -17.82
C GLU A 789 39.22 -16.09 -17.58
N ALA A 790 39.44 -15.07 -16.77
CA ALA A 790 40.71 -14.34 -16.73
C ALA A 790 41.36 -14.24 -15.32
N GLY A 791 42.66 -14.46 -15.26
CA GLY A 791 43.60 -14.16 -14.15
C GLY A 791 44.36 -15.38 -13.62
N SER A 792 45.66 -15.19 -13.33
CA SER A 792 46.56 -16.27 -12.86
C SER A 792 46.13 -16.88 -11.50
N GLU A 793 45.54 -16.10 -10.63
CA GLU A 793 45.01 -16.55 -9.34
C GLU A 793 43.80 -17.46 -9.54
N LEU A 794 42.91 -17.13 -10.47
CA LEU A 794 41.72 -17.94 -10.80
C LEU A 794 42.09 -19.30 -11.42
N ASP A 795 43.13 -19.35 -12.21
CA ASP A 795 43.68 -20.60 -12.74
C ASP A 795 44.23 -21.51 -11.63
N GLN A 796 44.81 -20.91 -10.57
CA GLN A 796 45.23 -21.65 -9.38
C GLN A 796 44.02 -22.23 -8.62
N VAL A 797 42.95 -21.44 -8.42
CA VAL A 797 41.70 -21.91 -7.79
C VAL A 797 41.08 -23.04 -8.59
N LYS A 798 40.98 -22.90 -9.93
CA LYS A 798 40.46 -23.97 -10.81
C LYS A 798 41.29 -25.25 -10.69
N SER A 799 42.62 -25.11 -10.66
CA SER A 799 43.51 -26.27 -10.49
C SER A 799 43.37 -26.90 -9.12
N GLN A 800 43.20 -26.15 -8.07
CA GLN A 800 43.02 -26.64 -6.70
C GLN A 800 41.69 -27.40 -6.56
N ILE A 801 40.60 -26.86 -7.13
CA ILE A 801 39.29 -27.54 -7.16
C ILE A 801 39.42 -28.91 -7.85
N GLN A 802 40.08 -28.99 -8.99
CA GLN A 802 40.29 -30.26 -9.71
C GLN A 802 41.16 -31.26 -8.89
N THR A 803 42.13 -30.76 -8.15
CA THR A 803 42.95 -31.57 -7.27
C THR A 803 42.09 -32.17 -6.16
N TRP A 804 41.31 -31.38 -5.44
CA TRP A 804 40.48 -31.88 -4.37
C TRP A 804 39.40 -32.86 -4.84
N LEU A 805 38.80 -32.60 -6.02
CA LEU A 805 37.85 -33.50 -6.63
C LEU A 805 38.48 -34.88 -6.90
N SER A 806 39.71 -34.87 -7.42
CA SER A 806 40.48 -36.12 -7.67
C SER A 806 40.83 -36.88 -6.38
N GLU A 807 41.02 -36.18 -5.28
CA GLU A 807 41.32 -36.72 -3.94
C GLU A 807 40.04 -37.06 -3.15
N LYS A 808 38.86 -36.89 -3.71
CA LYS A 808 37.58 -37.04 -3.03
C LYS A 808 37.47 -36.17 -1.76
N ARG A 809 37.92 -34.93 -1.86
CA ARG A 809 37.84 -33.91 -0.83
C ARG A 809 36.91 -32.79 -1.28
N TYR A 810 36.17 -32.27 -0.34
CA TYR A 810 35.23 -31.17 -0.57
C TYR A 810 35.56 -30.03 0.38
N LEU A 811 35.67 -28.80 -0.16
CA LEU A 811 35.91 -27.58 0.61
C LEU A 811 34.65 -26.78 0.72
N GLY A 812 34.10 -26.65 1.91
CA GLY A 812 33.14 -25.60 2.27
C GLY A 812 33.88 -24.28 2.50
N HIS A 813 33.87 -23.38 1.53
CA HIS A 813 34.53 -22.09 1.56
C HIS A 813 33.48 -21.00 1.76
N GLN A 814 33.48 -20.35 2.92
CA GLN A 814 32.44 -19.42 3.33
C GLN A 814 33.03 -18.05 3.61
N LEU A 815 32.49 -17.01 2.95
CA LEU A 815 32.76 -15.63 3.28
C LEU A 815 32.02 -15.25 4.58
N ILE A 816 32.76 -14.78 5.58
CA ILE A 816 32.24 -14.33 6.88
C ILE A 816 32.05 -12.83 6.91
N ALA A 817 33.02 -12.08 6.32
CA ALA A 817 32.96 -10.64 6.21
C ALA A 817 33.71 -10.14 5.01
N SER A 818 33.29 -9.02 4.44
CA SER A 818 33.95 -8.31 3.37
C SER A 818 33.93 -6.82 3.68
N LEU A 819 35.09 -6.19 3.82
CA LEU A 819 35.25 -4.80 4.18
C LEU A 819 36.11 -4.10 3.11
N THR A 820 35.48 -3.22 2.34
CA THR A 820 36.19 -2.38 1.37
C THR A 820 37.11 -1.40 2.10
N ARG A 821 38.34 -1.32 1.64
CA ARG A 821 39.41 -0.45 2.20
C ARG A 821 39.62 0.79 1.36
N SER A 822 39.56 0.67 0.03
CA SER A 822 39.68 1.81 -0.87
C SER A 822 39.11 1.52 -2.24
N PHE A 823 38.61 2.58 -2.87
CA PHE A 823 38.22 2.61 -4.29
C PHE A 823 39.18 3.58 -5.03
N ASP A 824 39.73 3.15 -6.16
CA ASP A 824 40.55 3.95 -7.04
C ASP A 824 40.01 3.82 -8.47
N LEU A 825 39.23 4.80 -8.91
CA LEU A 825 38.67 4.89 -10.26
C LEU A 825 39.73 5.47 -11.17
N GLN A 826 40.49 4.64 -11.90
CA GLN A 826 41.59 5.02 -12.77
C GLN A 826 41.12 5.62 -14.10
N SER A 827 39.92 5.25 -14.56
CA SER A 827 39.26 5.80 -15.75
C SER A 827 37.77 5.40 -15.75
N ASP A 828 36.96 5.93 -16.67
CA ASP A 828 35.55 5.56 -16.85
C ASP A 828 35.33 4.05 -17.13
N SER A 829 36.37 3.30 -17.37
CA SER A 829 36.32 1.87 -17.72
C SER A 829 37.28 0.98 -16.91
N LEU A 830 37.98 1.53 -15.94
CA LEU A 830 38.97 0.80 -15.14
C LEU A 830 38.95 1.28 -13.68
N ALA A 831 38.73 0.38 -12.76
CA ALA A 831 38.80 0.65 -11.33
C ALA A 831 39.67 -0.39 -10.60
N VAL A 832 40.27 0.05 -9.49
CA VAL A 832 41.01 -0.82 -8.56
C VAL A 832 40.36 -0.68 -7.17
N VAL A 833 39.97 -1.78 -6.54
CA VAL A 833 39.32 -1.80 -5.24
C VAL A 833 40.09 -2.72 -4.30
N THR A 834 40.45 -2.24 -3.11
CA THR A 834 41.06 -3.08 -2.08
C THR A 834 40.00 -3.47 -1.03
N VAL A 835 39.96 -4.75 -0.70
CA VAL A 835 38.97 -5.33 0.20
C VAL A 835 39.69 -6.22 1.22
N ARG A 836 39.30 -6.15 2.47
CA ARG A 836 39.63 -7.17 3.45
C ARG A 836 38.51 -8.17 3.53
N GLU A 837 38.80 -9.43 3.29
CA GLU A 837 37.86 -10.54 3.32
C GLU A 837 38.19 -11.45 4.49
N THR A 838 37.16 -11.82 5.23
CA THR A 838 37.28 -12.82 6.29
C THR A 838 36.60 -14.09 5.85
N TRP A 839 37.37 -15.18 5.77
CA TRP A 839 36.90 -16.46 5.28
C TRP A 839 36.96 -17.55 6.36
N GLN A 840 36.05 -18.52 6.25
CA GLN A 840 36.10 -19.76 7.02
C GLN A 840 36.03 -20.94 6.08
N ASP A 841 36.92 -21.93 6.29
CA ASP A 841 36.98 -23.14 5.48
C ASP A 841 36.73 -24.38 6.33
N LYS A 842 35.96 -25.31 5.76
CA LYS A 842 35.69 -26.63 6.33
C LYS A 842 35.94 -27.70 5.27
N LEU A 843 36.85 -28.63 5.58
CA LEU A 843 37.24 -29.69 4.66
C LEU A 843 36.50 -30.98 5.00
N TYR A 844 35.78 -31.55 4.07
CA TYR A 844 35.01 -32.78 4.21
C TYR A 844 35.56 -33.87 3.28
N THR A 845 35.27 -35.13 3.60
CA THR A 845 35.40 -36.26 2.67
C THR A 845 34.12 -36.53 1.91
N TYR A 846 34.19 -37.29 0.85
CA TYR A 846 33.00 -37.76 0.12
C TYR A 846 32.51 -39.09 0.66
N GLN A 847 31.18 -39.25 0.81
CA GLN A 847 30.48 -40.51 1.01
C GLN A 847 29.67 -40.82 -0.27
N GLY A 848 30.19 -41.72 -1.11
CA GLY A 848 29.65 -41.95 -2.45
C GLY A 848 29.97 -40.75 -3.36
N ASP A 849 28.92 -40.13 -3.91
CA ASP A 849 29.01 -38.99 -4.81
C ASP A 849 28.76 -37.63 -4.09
N TYR A 850 28.54 -37.63 -2.76
CA TYR A 850 28.22 -36.45 -1.96
C TYR A 850 29.22 -36.24 -0.80
N PRO A 851 29.43 -35.00 -0.35
CA PRO A 851 30.21 -34.71 0.86
C PRO A 851 29.60 -35.37 2.09
N ASN A 852 30.44 -35.93 2.95
CA ASN A 852 30.02 -36.60 4.17
C ASN A 852 29.87 -35.62 5.31
N TYR A 853 28.70 -34.98 5.42
CA TYR A 853 28.38 -34.00 6.48
C TYR A 853 28.09 -34.68 7.82
N ASP A 854 27.61 -35.93 7.82
CA ASP A 854 27.25 -36.66 9.05
C ASP A 854 28.45 -36.95 9.95
N GLU A 855 29.65 -37.09 9.37
CA GLU A 855 30.90 -37.27 10.12
C GLU A 855 31.53 -35.95 10.54
N GLY A 856 30.95 -34.80 10.11
CA GLY A 856 31.54 -33.48 10.31
C GLY A 856 32.79 -33.20 9.45
N PRO A 857 33.35 -31.98 9.50
CA PRO A 857 34.56 -31.63 8.76
C PRO A 857 35.78 -32.35 9.33
N GLN A 858 36.65 -32.82 8.44
CA GLN A 858 37.95 -33.42 8.82
C GLN A 858 38.95 -32.39 9.30
N ALA A 859 38.86 -31.16 8.81
CA ALA A 859 39.67 -30.03 9.22
C ALA A 859 38.89 -28.74 9.03
N GLU A 860 39.13 -27.78 9.90
CA GLU A 860 38.62 -26.44 9.83
C GLU A 860 39.78 -25.44 9.95
N ARG A 861 39.64 -24.30 9.20
CA ARG A 861 40.55 -23.16 9.37
C ARG A 861 39.76 -21.86 9.27
N GLY A 862 40.15 -20.88 10.05
CA GLY A 862 39.49 -19.59 10.10
C GLY A 862 38.59 -19.42 11.34
N PRO A 863 37.92 -18.28 11.47
CA PRO A 863 37.99 -17.19 10.49
C PRO A 863 39.41 -16.65 10.28
N TYR A 864 39.78 -16.35 9.03
CA TYR A 864 41.06 -15.75 8.66
C TYR A 864 40.87 -14.62 7.65
N ASP A 865 41.73 -13.60 7.70
CA ASP A 865 41.66 -12.43 6.84
C ASP A 865 42.56 -12.58 5.62
N LEU A 866 42.00 -12.19 4.44
CA LEU A 866 42.75 -11.97 3.21
C LEU A 866 42.60 -10.50 2.80
N ASP A 867 43.72 -9.84 2.48
CA ASP A 867 43.70 -8.53 1.87
C ASP A 867 43.73 -8.72 0.34
N ALA A 868 42.61 -8.46 -0.33
CA ALA A 868 42.43 -8.64 -1.76
C ALA A 868 42.48 -7.29 -2.50
N THR A 869 43.08 -7.30 -3.69
CA THR A 869 43.05 -6.16 -4.61
C THR A 869 42.35 -6.61 -5.90
N TYR A 870 41.19 -6.05 -6.14
CA TYR A 870 40.38 -6.29 -7.33
C TYR A 870 40.70 -5.28 -8.41
N THR A 871 40.85 -5.75 -9.65
CA THR A 871 40.85 -4.91 -10.84
C THR A 871 39.56 -5.15 -11.60
N LEU A 872 38.75 -4.11 -11.80
CA LEU A 872 37.46 -4.18 -12.46
C LEU A 872 37.52 -3.44 -13.80
N LYS A 873 36.82 -3.94 -14.80
CA LYS A 873 36.65 -3.32 -16.11
C LYS A 873 35.15 -3.14 -16.40
N ARG A 874 34.83 -2.02 -17.06
CA ARG A 874 33.49 -1.77 -17.55
C ARG A 874 33.30 -2.51 -18.87
N LEU A 875 32.16 -3.22 -19.00
CA LEU A 875 31.80 -3.91 -20.23
C LEU A 875 31.01 -2.95 -21.13
N ASP A 876 31.49 -2.74 -22.37
CA ASP A 876 30.79 -1.93 -23.37
C ASP A 876 29.61 -2.67 -23.99
N GLY A 877 28.39 -2.13 -23.89
CA GLY A 877 27.28 -2.39 -24.84
C GLY A 877 26.27 -3.51 -24.55
N GLY A 878 26.02 -3.88 -23.31
CA GLY A 878 24.91 -4.80 -22.95
C GLY A 878 23.95 -4.18 -21.92
N ALA A 879 22.65 -4.49 -22.01
CA ALA A 879 21.66 -4.15 -20.99
C ALA A 879 21.90 -4.99 -19.73
N GLY A 880 22.81 -4.55 -18.85
CA GLY A 880 23.16 -5.22 -17.58
C GLY A 880 24.53 -4.75 -17.11
N PHE A 881 24.56 -4.02 -16.06
CA PHE A 881 25.61 -3.63 -15.13
C PHE A 881 27.06 -3.60 -15.63
N GLY A 882 27.55 -2.39 -15.77
CA GLY A 882 28.76 -2.00 -16.42
C GLY A 882 30.11 -2.54 -15.90
N TRP A 883 30.23 -3.10 -14.69
CA TRP A 883 31.53 -3.49 -14.12
C TRP A 883 31.67 -5.00 -13.93
N GLN A 884 32.86 -5.53 -14.23
CA GLN A 884 33.21 -6.95 -14.01
C GLN A 884 34.62 -7.05 -13.44
N VAL A 885 34.81 -7.96 -12.48
CA VAL A 885 36.15 -8.30 -11.99
C VAL A 885 36.95 -8.96 -13.11
N SER A 886 38.06 -8.33 -13.48
CA SER A 886 38.99 -8.83 -14.49
C SER A 886 40.25 -9.46 -13.89
N ASN A 887 40.55 -9.17 -12.62
CA ASN A 887 41.68 -9.77 -11.90
C ASN A 887 41.50 -9.57 -10.39
N VAL A 888 42.03 -10.49 -9.60
CA VAL A 888 42.16 -10.36 -8.15
C VAL A 888 43.57 -10.77 -7.73
N VAL A 889 44.15 -10.08 -6.77
CA VAL A 889 45.48 -10.41 -6.18
C VAL A 889 45.35 -10.37 -4.67
N TYR A 890 45.70 -11.46 -4.00
CA TYR A 890 45.74 -11.54 -2.54
C TYR A 890 47.13 -11.19 -2.02
N ALA A 891 47.17 -10.27 -1.06
CA ALA A 891 48.42 -9.83 -0.43
C ALA A 891 48.96 -10.87 0.56
N ASN A 892 48.14 -11.75 1.06
CA ASN A 892 48.47 -12.83 2.00
C ASN A 892 47.77 -14.14 1.55
N GLN A 893 48.20 -15.23 2.11
CA GLN A 893 47.62 -16.56 1.80
C GLN A 893 46.80 -17.09 2.99
N PRO A 894 45.84 -17.96 2.72
CA PRO A 894 45.10 -18.66 3.76
C PRO A 894 46.07 -19.43 4.69
N PRO A 895 45.77 -19.57 5.99
CA PRO A 895 46.56 -20.45 6.89
C PRO A 895 46.70 -21.86 6.33
N GLU A 896 47.83 -22.51 6.67
CA GLU A 896 47.97 -23.93 6.34
C GLU A 896 46.92 -24.75 7.12
N TRP A 897 46.52 -25.91 6.55
CA TRP A 897 45.57 -26.81 7.17
C TRP A 897 46.11 -27.47 8.43
#